data_99c4e40f11e73049ed3dd9f4672e5169
#
_entry.id   99c4e40f11e73049ed3dd9f4672e5169
#
_cell.length_a   1.000
_cell.length_b   1.000
_cell.length_c   1.000
_cell.angle_alpha   90.00
_cell.angle_beta   90.00
_cell.angle_gamma   90.00
#
_symmetry.space_group_name_H-M   'P 1'
#
loop_
_entity.id
_entity.type
_entity.pdbx_description
1 polymer ?
#
loop_
_entity_poly.entity_id
_entity_poly.type
_entity_poly.pdbx_seq_one_letter_code
_entity_poly.pdbx_strand_id
1 'polypeptide(L)'
;MAMEKQYGGMDYFRMAAAFLVAAIHTSPLASFGGEADFILTRVFARVAVPFFFMVTGYFLLPQYLFRHSMDLRPLKQLFRKLFILYGAAMLLYLPVNIYAGQLGEAGAGELLRMILIEGTFYHLWYLPAAMLGVAVVLLLGQKLPFFVMTLVSFLLYLAGLFGDSYYGAAEQIPALKSAYELLFSVSSHTRNGLFYAPLFLVMGAGISRMEHKDRRERGRMPGREETRATKKKHRGMIAADMACFGICLGLMTTEGLLLHGLKMQRHDSMYVMLPAVMFFLFRLLVSLRIAPVKWFRRVSMWIYLLHPLCIILVRGGAKAVHLESLLVENSLLHYLAVCAVSLGCGCAATVMEGRIAAAKGKKEGFHLAKGRAWIELDREHLMENVRILESLLATGQRLMPAVKADAYGHGAILVAGELQKVGIDAFCVACAAEGVTLRKGGITGEILVLGYTHPEDFFLLRKYNLIQTVVDYAYGKKLNGYGKKIRVHIKIDTGMHRLGERAEKKKEIGRIFRLKNLRVEGIYTHLCADETREPAELAFTKRQAALFYEIAEYRKTQAGGGEKRLRKDKGSPGIKTHLLASYGLINYPELGGDYVRCGIALYGLFGDGEGARRYAAKAALMPVMSVKARIAAVKELYQGESAGYGLEYKAEEDRKIAVLAIGYADGLPRSLSGGRGRVLIHGRSAPVVGRICMDQTIVDITGIGSVKAGDVAVIIGRDGSEEITAYEIAEKAGTITNEIVSRMGERLFRIWRWGSAAAEPSEGVP
;
A
#
# COMPACT_ATOMS: atom_id res chain seq x y z
N MET A 1 -0.23 2.18 20.36
CA MET A 1 0.03 3.30 19.42
C MET A 1 1.31 3.02 18.62
N ALA A 2 1.22 2.21 17.57
CA ALA A 2 2.33 2.04 16.63
C ALA A 2 2.45 3.35 15.86
N MET A 3 3.45 4.18 16.19
CA MET A 3 3.74 5.42 15.47
C MET A 3 3.96 5.08 14.00
N GLU A 4 3.06 5.53 13.15
CA GLU A 4 3.25 5.55 11.70
C GLU A 4 4.61 6.23 11.45
N LYS A 5 5.55 5.54 10.79
CA LYS A 5 6.89 6.09 10.63
C LYS A 5 6.83 7.36 9.80
N GLN A 6 7.06 8.47 10.46
CA GLN A 6 7.07 9.81 9.88
C GLN A 6 8.42 10.00 9.17
N TYR A 7 8.40 10.05 7.84
CA TYR A 7 9.59 10.30 7.01
C TYR A 7 9.84 11.82 6.82
N GLY A 8 9.68 12.60 7.89
CA GLY A 8 9.84 14.06 7.85
C GLY A 8 11.21 14.47 7.35
N GLY A 9 12.29 13.80 7.76
CA GLY A 9 13.64 14.08 7.26
C GLY A 9 13.74 14.10 5.74
N MET A 10 13.06 13.16 5.05
CA MET A 10 13.01 13.16 3.59
C MET A 10 12.20 14.34 3.03
N ASP A 11 11.11 14.76 3.68
CA ASP A 11 10.29 15.87 3.21
C ASP A 11 11.04 17.21 3.32
N TYR A 12 11.76 17.43 4.42
CA TYR A 12 12.62 18.61 4.58
C TYR A 12 13.77 18.62 3.57
N PHE A 13 14.44 17.47 3.39
CA PHE A 13 15.54 17.41 2.43
C PHE A 13 15.08 17.57 0.98
N ARG A 14 13.84 17.22 0.62
CA ARG A 14 13.25 17.53 -0.70
C ARG A 14 13.26 19.01 -1.00
N MET A 15 12.93 19.85 0.00
CA MET A 15 12.99 21.31 -0.14
C MET A 15 14.43 21.78 -0.30
N ALA A 16 15.34 21.31 0.55
CA ALA A 16 16.77 21.64 0.44
C ALA A 16 17.33 21.22 -0.94
N ALA A 17 17.03 19.99 -1.40
CA ALA A 17 17.46 19.49 -2.69
C ALA A 17 16.94 20.35 -3.87
N ALA A 18 15.69 20.82 -3.82
CA ALA A 18 15.15 21.71 -4.84
C ALA A 18 15.90 23.05 -4.91
N PHE A 19 16.27 23.62 -3.76
CA PHE A 19 17.08 24.83 -3.70
C PHE A 19 18.55 24.58 -4.10
N LEU A 20 19.12 23.42 -3.79
CA LEU A 20 20.45 23.04 -4.28
C LEU A 20 20.46 22.91 -5.81
N VAL A 21 19.38 22.41 -6.43
CA VAL A 21 19.27 22.41 -7.90
C VAL A 21 19.23 23.85 -8.44
N ALA A 22 18.51 24.76 -7.80
CA ALA A 22 18.53 26.17 -8.20
C ALA A 22 19.95 26.77 -8.04
N ALA A 23 20.70 26.42 -6.99
CA ALA A 23 22.08 26.85 -6.78
C ALA A 23 23.03 26.42 -7.92
N ILE A 24 22.87 25.16 -8.43
CA ILE A 24 23.66 24.68 -9.59
C ILE A 24 23.52 25.61 -10.81
N HIS A 25 22.36 26.24 -10.97
CA HIS A 25 22.04 27.05 -12.16
C HIS A 25 22.17 28.57 -11.96
N THR A 26 22.42 29.02 -10.71
CA THR A 26 22.55 30.44 -10.37
C THR A 26 23.95 30.81 -9.87
N SER A 27 24.82 29.85 -9.54
CA SER A 27 26.16 30.03 -9.01
C SER A 27 26.24 31.08 -7.89
N PRO A 28 25.64 30.80 -6.71
CA PRO A 28 25.37 31.79 -5.66
C PRO A 28 26.63 32.41 -5.03
N LEU A 29 27.78 31.80 -5.15
CA LEU A 29 29.04 32.29 -4.58
C LEU A 29 30.02 32.80 -5.61
N ALA A 30 29.65 32.90 -6.90
CA ALA A 30 30.54 33.29 -7.98
C ALA A 30 31.14 34.69 -7.79
N SER A 31 30.38 35.64 -7.22
CA SER A 31 30.89 37.00 -6.91
C SER A 31 31.76 37.07 -5.66
N PHE A 32 31.85 35.98 -4.85
CA PHE A 32 32.68 35.93 -3.63
C PHE A 32 33.94 35.10 -3.80
N GLY A 33 33.93 34.08 -4.67
CA GLY A 33 35.09 33.24 -4.96
C GLY A 33 34.74 32.03 -5.80
N GLY A 34 35.48 31.84 -6.89
CA GLY A 34 35.21 30.76 -7.86
C GLY A 34 35.34 29.36 -7.27
N GLU A 35 36.30 29.11 -6.36
CA GLU A 35 36.46 27.81 -5.69
C GLU A 35 35.32 27.51 -4.75
N ALA A 36 34.87 28.52 -3.99
CA ALA A 36 33.72 28.35 -3.06
C ALA A 36 32.43 28.03 -3.82
N ASP A 37 32.20 28.70 -4.97
CA ASP A 37 31.08 28.41 -5.85
C ASP A 37 31.19 27.02 -6.46
N PHE A 38 32.38 26.62 -6.90
CA PHE A 38 32.63 25.26 -7.42
C PHE A 38 32.30 24.20 -6.37
N ILE A 39 32.79 24.34 -5.14
CA ILE A 39 32.49 23.38 -4.05
C ILE A 39 31.01 23.31 -3.80
N LEU A 40 30.32 24.44 -3.71
CA LEU A 40 28.88 24.44 -3.44
C LEU A 40 28.07 23.85 -4.60
N THR A 41 28.30 24.29 -5.83
CA THR A 41 27.42 23.98 -6.98
C THR A 41 27.83 22.72 -7.72
N ARG A 42 29.15 22.41 -7.77
CA ARG A 42 29.70 21.28 -8.51
C ARG A 42 29.99 20.05 -7.64
N VAL A 43 30.10 20.23 -6.31
CA VAL A 43 30.30 19.11 -5.37
C VAL A 43 29.10 18.91 -4.48
N PHE A 44 28.80 19.85 -3.58
CA PHE A 44 27.76 19.65 -2.56
C PHE A 44 26.36 19.52 -3.16
N ALA A 45 26.01 20.37 -4.12
CA ALA A 45 24.68 20.33 -4.72
C ALA A 45 24.42 19.05 -5.56
N ARG A 46 25.48 18.27 -5.88
CA ARG A 46 25.33 17.01 -6.64
C ARG A 46 24.57 15.91 -5.87
N VAL A 47 24.37 16.04 -4.57
CA VAL A 47 23.52 15.12 -3.78
C VAL A 47 22.03 15.27 -4.11
N ALA A 48 21.60 16.38 -4.70
CA ALA A 48 20.19 16.70 -4.89
C ALA A 48 19.46 15.73 -5.82
N VAL A 49 20.01 15.44 -6.99
CA VAL A 49 19.33 14.59 -7.99
C VAL A 49 19.34 13.11 -7.61
N PRO A 50 20.46 12.50 -7.14
CA PRO A 50 20.48 11.13 -6.63
C PRO A 50 19.46 10.87 -5.53
N PHE A 51 19.22 11.86 -4.66
CA PHE A 51 18.23 11.76 -3.62
C PHE A 51 16.84 11.44 -4.17
N PHE A 52 16.40 12.08 -5.26
CA PHE A 52 15.10 11.81 -5.86
C PHE A 52 15.02 10.42 -6.50
N PHE A 53 16.10 9.91 -7.10
CA PHE A 53 16.17 8.52 -7.56
C PHE A 53 16.08 7.55 -6.38
N MET A 54 16.83 7.79 -5.29
CA MET A 54 16.78 6.95 -4.10
C MET A 54 15.41 6.93 -3.44
N VAL A 55 14.70 8.06 -3.40
CA VAL A 55 13.31 8.12 -2.91
C VAL A 55 12.39 7.23 -3.75
N THR A 56 12.51 7.29 -5.07
CA THR A 56 11.73 6.42 -5.97
C THR A 56 12.08 4.94 -5.73
N GLY A 57 13.38 4.63 -5.62
CA GLY A 57 13.87 3.29 -5.28
C GLY A 57 13.35 2.78 -3.95
N TYR A 58 13.34 3.61 -2.93
CA TYR A 58 12.95 3.26 -1.56
C TYR A 58 11.45 2.93 -1.43
N PHE A 59 10.57 3.73 -2.04
CA PHE A 59 9.12 3.56 -1.88
C PHE A 59 8.48 2.64 -2.93
N LEU A 60 8.98 2.66 -4.17
CA LEU A 60 8.33 1.94 -5.27
C LEU A 60 8.94 0.56 -5.54
N LEU A 61 10.26 0.44 -5.62
CA LEU A 61 10.90 -0.77 -6.14
C LEU A 61 10.84 -1.99 -5.22
N PRO A 62 10.80 -1.89 -3.87
CA PRO A 62 10.80 -3.06 -2.99
C PRO A 62 9.65 -4.04 -3.24
N GLN A 63 8.49 -3.55 -3.66
CA GLN A 63 7.34 -4.40 -3.95
C GLN A 63 7.56 -5.29 -5.19
N TYR A 64 8.36 -4.85 -6.16
CA TYR A 64 8.69 -5.60 -7.37
C TYR A 64 9.92 -6.48 -7.17
N LEU A 65 10.98 -5.95 -6.56
CA LEU A 65 12.27 -6.62 -6.42
C LEU A 65 12.30 -7.69 -5.32
N PHE A 66 11.56 -7.46 -4.21
CA PHE A 66 11.63 -8.34 -3.03
C PHE A 66 10.33 -9.05 -2.69
N ARG A 67 9.19 -8.49 -3.12
CA ARG A 67 7.86 -9.03 -2.85
C ARG A 67 7.21 -9.62 -4.09
N HIS A 68 7.86 -9.48 -5.26
CA HIS A 68 7.39 -9.97 -6.56
C HIS A 68 5.93 -9.60 -6.86
N SER A 69 5.56 -8.35 -6.55
CA SER A 69 4.20 -7.84 -6.80
C SER A 69 3.90 -7.84 -8.30
N MET A 70 2.76 -8.41 -8.68
CA MET A 70 2.25 -8.37 -10.05
C MET A 70 1.37 -7.14 -10.33
N ASP A 71 1.15 -6.29 -9.32
CA ASP A 71 0.35 -5.08 -9.48
C ASP A 71 1.17 -3.97 -10.14
N LEU A 72 0.92 -3.74 -11.41
CA LEU A 72 1.57 -2.69 -12.20
C LEU A 72 0.91 -1.31 -12.05
N ARG A 73 -0.19 -1.18 -11.29
CA ARG A 73 -0.89 0.12 -11.13
C ARG A 73 -0.01 1.23 -10.55
N PRO A 74 0.78 1.01 -9.48
CA PRO A 74 1.69 2.04 -8.97
C PRO A 74 2.77 2.45 -9.99
N LEU A 75 3.27 1.50 -10.75
CA LEU A 75 4.25 1.74 -11.80
C LEU A 75 3.63 2.55 -12.95
N LYS A 76 2.46 2.13 -13.45
CA LYS A 76 1.72 2.87 -14.49
C LYS A 76 1.38 4.29 -14.03
N GLN A 77 1.00 4.47 -12.76
CA GLN A 77 0.72 5.81 -12.19
C GLN A 77 1.98 6.68 -12.14
N LEU A 78 3.14 6.12 -11.75
CA LEU A 78 4.41 6.85 -11.78
C LEU A 78 4.74 7.28 -13.21
N PHE A 79 4.76 6.36 -14.17
CA PHE A 79 5.08 6.66 -15.57
C PHE A 79 4.12 7.69 -16.17
N ARG A 80 2.82 7.51 -15.96
CA ARG A 80 1.81 8.50 -16.40
C ARG A 80 2.06 9.88 -15.81
N LYS A 81 2.37 9.95 -14.50
CA LYS A 81 2.66 11.22 -13.83
C LYS A 81 3.91 11.88 -14.39
N LEU A 82 5.01 11.12 -14.54
CA LEU A 82 6.26 11.64 -15.09
C LEU A 82 6.09 12.08 -16.54
N PHE A 83 5.37 11.31 -17.35
CA PHE A 83 5.10 11.64 -18.76
C PHE A 83 4.27 12.92 -18.91
N ILE A 84 3.19 13.06 -18.13
CA ILE A 84 2.37 14.29 -18.13
C ILE A 84 3.18 15.50 -17.68
N LEU A 85 3.96 15.33 -16.59
CA LEU A 85 4.78 16.42 -16.05
C LEU A 85 5.87 16.84 -17.04
N TYR A 86 6.49 15.87 -17.69
CA TYR A 86 7.52 16.10 -18.71
C TYR A 86 6.94 16.81 -19.93
N GLY A 87 5.82 16.32 -20.48
CA GLY A 87 5.14 16.94 -21.62
C GLY A 87 4.68 18.39 -21.32
N ALA A 88 4.14 18.62 -20.12
CA ALA A 88 3.77 19.96 -19.68
C ALA A 88 4.98 20.90 -19.55
N ALA A 89 6.10 20.38 -19.02
CA ALA A 89 7.35 21.15 -18.93
C ALA A 89 7.93 21.48 -20.32
N MET A 90 7.91 20.51 -21.23
CA MET A 90 8.36 20.75 -22.63
C MET A 90 7.55 21.88 -23.27
N LEU A 91 6.22 21.86 -23.11
CA LEU A 91 5.36 22.94 -23.63
C LEU A 91 5.64 24.28 -22.95
N LEU A 92 5.89 24.28 -21.64
CA LEU A 92 6.21 25.50 -20.88
C LEU A 92 7.51 26.17 -21.38
N TYR A 93 8.55 25.37 -21.66
CA TYR A 93 9.86 25.88 -22.09
C TYR A 93 10.00 26.00 -23.61
N LEU A 94 9.01 25.55 -24.39
CA LEU A 94 9.04 25.65 -25.85
C LEU A 94 9.28 27.09 -26.37
N PRO A 95 8.58 28.14 -25.86
CA PRO A 95 8.85 29.52 -26.31
C PRO A 95 10.26 29.98 -25.99
N VAL A 96 10.83 29.55 -24.86
CA VAL A 96 12.21 29.89 -24.46
C VAL A 96 13.22 29.23 -25.41
N ASN A 97 13.01 27.96 -25.77
CA ASN A 97 13.87 27.21 -26.69
C ASN A 97 13.82 27.78 -28.11
N ILE A 98 12.64 28.25 -28.57
CA ILE A 98 12.47 28.91 -29.85
C ILE A 98 13.25 30.26 -29.85
N TYR A 99 13.07 31.08 -28.80
CA TYR A 99 13.75 32.34 -28.65
C TYR A 99 15.28 32.20 -28.57
N ALA A 100 15.77 31.13 -27.92
CA ALA A 100 17.19 30.80 -27.81
C ALA A 100 17.79 30.17 -29.08
N GLY A 101 17.01 29.96 -30.14
CA GLY A 101 17.46 29.37 -31.41
C GLY A 101 17.74 27.86 -31.35
N GLN A 102 17.52 27.21 -30.24
CA GLN A 102 17.90 25.79 -30.02
C GLN A 102 17.12 24.77 -30.87
N LEU A 103 15.99 25.17 -31.45
CA LEU A 103 15.16 24.31 -32.29
C LEU A 103 15.29 24.58 -33.79
N GLY A 104 15.91 25.72 -34.18
CA GLY A 104 15.95 26.15 -35.58
C GLY A 104 16.90 25.35 -36.45
N GLU A 105 17.95 24.77 -35.87
CA GLU A 105 19.00 24.02 -36.58
C GLU A 105 18.98 22.50 -36.27
N ALA A 106 18.13 22.04 -35.33
CA ALA A 106 18.12 20.65 -34.88
C ALA A 106 17.44 19.75 -35.92
N GLY A 107 18.14 18.75 -36.42
CA GLY A 107 17.59 17.69 -37.24
C GLY A 107 16.63 16.77 -36.47
N ALA A 108 15.78 16.00 -37.19
CA ALA A 108 14.81 15.11 -36.57
C ALA A 108 15.42 14.12 -35.56
N GLY A 109 16.62 13.59 -35.80
CA GLY A 109 17.34 12.70 -34.90
C GLY A 109 17.80 13.40 -33.63
N GLU A 110 18.20 14.65 -33.70
CA GLU A 110 18.60 15.46 -32.56
C GLU A 110 17.42 15.85 -31.69
N LEU A 111 16.28 16.21 -32.29
CA LEU A 111 15.03 16.44 -31.59
C LEU A 111 14.58 15.18 -30.84
N LEU A 112 14.66 14.00 -31.45
CA LEU A 112 14.32 12.73 -30.81
C LEU A 112 15.23 12.43 -29.62
N ARG A 113 16.53 12.68 -29.73
CA ARG A 113 17.52 12.56 -28.66
C ARG A 113 17.19 13.48 -27.48
N MET A 114 16.93 14.77 -27.77
CA MET A 114 16.52 15.74 -26.75
C MET A 114 15.23 15.30 -26.01
N ILE A 115 14.24 14.80 -26.74
CA ILE A 115 12.96 14.39 -26.16
C ILE A 115 13.10 13.12 -25.31
N LEU A 116 13.84 12.12 -25.78
CA LEU A 116 13.86 10.80 -25.13
C LEU A 116 14.94 10.63 -24.07
N ILE A 117 16.08 11.34 -24.18
CA ILE A 117 17.27 11.06 -23.37
C ILE A 117 17.73 12.29 -22.56
N GLU A 118 17.89 13.44 -23.21
CA GLU A 118 18.60 14.59 -22.63
C GLU A 118 17.67 15.60 -21.95
N GLY A 119 16.39 15.60 -22.31
CA GLY A 119 15.45 16.65 -21.93
C GLY A 119 15.55 17.86 -22.88
N THR A 120 14.42 18.46 -23.19
CA THR A 120 14.33 19.62 -24.09
C THR A 120 14.80 20.93 -23.45
N PHE A 121 15.16 20.91 -22.16
CA PHE A 121 15.74 22.02 -21.42
C PHE A 121 16.72 21.48 -20.38
N TYR A 122 17.77 22.19 -20.06
CA TYR A 122 18.96 21.72 -19.33
C TYR A 122 18.70 21.04 -17.98
N HIS A 123 17.55 21.26 -17.32
CA HIS A 123 17.19 20.61 -16.06
C HIS A 123 16.22 19.43 -16.23
N LEU A 124 15.57 19.29 -17.39
CA LEU A 124 14.50 18.30 -17.61
C LEU A 124 15.01 16.86 -17.80
N TRP A 125 16.32 16.65 -18.00
CA TRP A 125 16.94 15.34 -18.22
C TRP A 125 16.59 14.31 -17.13
N TYR A 126 16.32 14.77 -15.89
CA TYR A 126 15.96 13.87 -14.77
C TYR A 126 14.68 13.09 -15.04
N LEU A 127 13.67 13.67 -15.71
CA LEU A 127 12.38 13.03 -15.92
C LEU A 127 12.47 11.81 -16.86
N PRO A 128 13.05 11.91 -18.09
CA PRO A 128 13.31 10.73 -18.91
C PRO A 128 14.31 9.77 -18.25
N ALA A 129 15.33 10.26 -17.54
CA ALA A 129 16.28 9.42 -16.83
C ALA A 129 15.61 8.61 -15.71
N ALA A 130 14.63 9.17 -14.99
CA ALA A 130 13.87 8.44 -13.97
C ALA A 130 13.02 7.31 -14.58
N MET A 131 12.37 7.58 -15.72
CA MET A 131 11.58 6.55 -16.42
C MET A 131 12.47 5.41 -16.93
N LEU A 132 13.53 5.74 -17.65
CA LEU A 132 14.47 4.76 -18.19
C LEU A 132 15.17 3.97 -17.09
N GLY A 133 15.65 4.64 -16.03
CA GLY A 133 16.33 3.99 -14.90
C GLY A 133 15.43 3.00 -14.17
N VAL A 134 14.17 3.35 -13.92
CA VAL A 134 13.18 2.40 -13.33
C VAL A 134 12.96 1.20 -14.25
N ALA A 135 12.82 1.41 -15.56
CA ALA A 135 12.68 0.33 -16.53
C ALA A 135 13.90 -0.61 -16.53
N VAL A 136 15.12 -0.06 -16.57
CA VAL A 136 16.37 -0.82 -16.51
C VAL A 136 16.45 -1.66 -15.23
N VAL A 137 16.19 -1.07 -14.06
CA VAL A 137 16.25 -1.78 -12.77
C VAL A 137 15.20 -2.90 -12.70
N LEU A 138 13.99 -2.68 -13.23
CA LEU A 138 12.96 -3.73 -13.27
C LEU A 138 13.32 -4.86 -14.22
N LEU A 139 13.91 -4.58 -15.38
CA LEU A 139 14.39 -5.59 -16.33
C LEU A 139 15.52 -6.43 -15.72
N LEU A 140 16.50 -5.78 -15.10
CA LEU A 140 17.59 -6.48 -14.39
C LEU A 140 17.04 -7.33 -13.23
N GLY A 141 16.10 -6.79 -12.45
CA GLY A 141 15.50 -7.47 -11.30
C GLY A 141 14.65 -8.71 -11.64
N GLN A 142 14.21 -8.84 -12.91
CA GLN A 142 13.52 -10.06 -13.37
C GLN A 142 14.45 -11.25 -13.56
N LYS A 143 15.72 -11.01 -13.88
CA LYS A 143 16.68 -12.03 -14.28
C LYS A 143 17.81 -12.22 -13.28
N LEU A 144 18.17 -11.18 -12.52
CA LEU A 144 19.36 -11.17 -11.68
C LEU A 144 19.00 -11.12 -10.19
N PRO A 145 19.76 -11.80 -9.31
CA PRO A 145 19.64 -11.62 -7.88
C PRO A 145 20.08 -10.19 -7.49
N PHE A 146 19.55 -9.68 -6.38
CA PHE A 146 19.73 -8.28 -5.95
C PHE A 146 21.20 -7.85 -5.86
N PHE A 147 22.09 -8.74 -5.40
CA PHE A 147 23.54 -8.44 -5.31
C PHE A 147 24.14 -8.22 -6.70
N VAL A 148 23.87 -9.11 -7.66
CA VAL A 148 24.39 -9.00 -9.04
C VAL A 148 23.82 -7.76 -9.73
N MET A 149 22.52 -7.48 -9.53
CA MET A 149 21.89 -6.26 -10.04
C MET A 149 22.56 -5.00 -9.49
N THR A 150 22.92 -4.98 -8.19
CA THR A 150 23.65 -3.86 -7.57
C THR A 150 25.04 -3.70 -8.19
N LEU A 151 25.76 -4.82 -8.40
CA LEU A 151 27.08 -4.82 -9.04
C LEU A 151 27.00 -4.30 -10.48
N VAL A 152 26.03 -4.78 -11.27
CA VAL A 152 25.81 -4.29 -12.65
C VAL A 152 25.50 -2.81 -12.65
N SER A 153 24.62 -2.35 -11.76
CA SER A 153 24.31 -0.91 -11.66
C SER A 153 25.52 -0.06 -11.26
N PHE A 154 26.38 -0.60 -10.41
CA PHE A 154 27.65 0.04 -10.02
C PHE A 154 28.64 0.10 -11.20
N LEU A 155 28.79 -0.97 -11.96
CA LEU A 155 29.63 -1.00 -13.16
C LEU A 155 29.13 -0.04 -14.23
N LEU A 156 27.81 0.09 -14.43
CA LEU A 156 27.23 1.10 -15.31
C LEU A 156 27.56 2.52 -14.81
N TYR A 157 27.49 2.76 -13.50
CA TYR A 157 27.86 4.03 -12.91
C TYR A 157 29.36 4.35 -13.14
N LEU A 158 30.25 3.38 -12.95
CA LEU A 158 31.68 3.54 -13.24
C LEU A 158 31.93 3.85 -14.72
N ALA A 159 31.25 3.14 -15.63
CA ALA A 159 31.33 3.49 -17.05
C ALA A 159 30.84 4.92 -17.32
N GLY A 160 29.73 5.35 -16.65
CA GLY A 160 29.28 6.74 -16.72
C GLY A 160 30.29 7.74 -16.20
N LEU A 161 31.00 7.41 -15.13
CA LEU A 161 32.01 8.27 -14.49
C LEU A 161 33.16 8.66 -15.44
N PHE A 162 33.67 7.67 -16.22
CA PHE A 162 34.70 7.90 -17.24
C PHE A 162 34.20 8.71 -18.44
N GLY A 163 32.91 8.86 -18.64
CA GLY A 163 32.31 9.78 -19.62
C GLY A 163 31.93 11.15 -19.05
N ASP A 164 32.13 11.39 -17.76
CA ASP A 164 31.79 12.63 -17.04
C ASP A 164 33.05 13.24 -16.36
N SER A 165 33.22 13.03 -15.07
CA SER A 165 34.26 13.71 -14.27
C SER A 165 35.67 13.13 -14.48
N TYR A 166 35.79 11.92 -15.00
CA TYR A 166 37.08 11.28 -15.29
C TYR A 166 37.36 11.13 -16.80
N TYR A 167 36.70 11.93 -17.64
CA TYR A 167 36.84 11.81 -19.11
C TYR A 167 38.27 12.02 -19.59
N GLY A 168 39.01 12.92 -18.98
CA GLY A 168 40.42 13.17 -19.33
C GLY A 168 41.32 11.92 -19.17
N ALA A 169 40.99 11.00 -18.24
CA ALA A 169 41.70 9.72 -18.16
C ALA A 169 41.27 8.75 -19.29
N ALA A 170 39.97 8.75 -19.63
CA ALA A 170 39.45 7.90 -20.72
C ALA A 170 40.00 8.39 -22.10
N GLU A 171 40.17 9.68 -22.28
CA GLU A 171 40.67 10.31 -23.53
C GLU A 171 42.12 9.90 -23.84
N GLN A 172 42.92 9.56 -22.80
CA GLN A 172 44.30 9.13 -22.99
C GLN A 172 44.40 7.70 -23.55
N ILE A 173 43.31 6.92 -23.52
CA ILE A 173 43.26 5.57 -24.04
C ILE A 173 42.47 5.56 -25.36
N PRO A 174 43.10 5.35 -26.54
CA PRO A 174 42.45 5.52 -27.84
C PRO A 174 41.17 4.68 -28.00
N ALA A 175 41.16 3.43 -27.52
CA ALA A 175 39.98 2.56 -27.58
C ALA A 175 38.82 3.10 -26.76
N LEU A 176 39.08 3.63 -25.55
CA LEU A 176 38.04 4.25 -24.72
C LEU A 176 37.54 5.56 -25.30
N LYS A 177 38.48 6.40 -25.85
CA LYS A 177 38.11 7.65 -26.52
C LYS A 177 37.11 7.37 -27.65
N SER A 178 37.42 6.47 -28.56
CA SER A 178 36.52 6.12 -29.67
C SER A 178 35.18 5.55 -29.20
N ALA A 179 35.18 4.72 -28.11
CA ALA A 179 33.94 4.20 -27.53
C ALA A 179 33.06 5.32 -26.95
N TYR A 180 33.65 6.31 -26.25
CA TYR A 180 32.92 7.44 -25.73
C TYR A 180 32.47 8.42 -26.80
N GLU A 181 33.24 8.64 -27.86
CA GLU A 181 32.82 9.43 -29.03
C GLU A 181 31.58 8.83 -29.69
N LEU A 182 31.54 7.50 -29.85
CA LEU A 182 30.35 6.79 -30.32
C LEU A 182 29.19 6.94 -29.35
N LEU A 183 29.42 6.81 -28.03
CA LEU A 183 28.40 7.02 -27.02
C LEU A 183 27.83 8.44 -27.08
N PHE A 184 28.69 9.45 -27.26
CA PHE A 184 28.28 10.85 -27.32
C PHE A 184 27.57 11.24 -28.61
N SER A 185 27.64 10.43 -29.66
CA SER A 185 26.75 10.58 -30.80
C SER A 185 25.27 10.28 -30.48
N VAL A 186 25.04 9.42 -29.43
CA VAL A 186 23.70 9.04 -28.98
C VAL A 186 23.24 9.88 -27.78
N SER A 187 24.14 10.24 -26.85
CA SER A 187 23.80 11.01 -25.63
C SER A 187 24.99 11.90 -25.26
N SER A 188 24.81 13.22 -25.20
CA SER A 188 25.87 14.17 -24.86
C SER A 188 26.39 14.03 -23.43
N HIS A 189 25.64 13.33 -22.56
CA HIS A 189 25.93 13.17 -21.14
C HIS A 189 25.75 11.71 -20.69
N THR A 190 26.65 11.22 -19.85
CA THR A 190 26.51 9.92 -19.18
C THR A 190 25.67 9.99 -17.92
N ARG A 191 25.33 11.17 -17.40
CA ARG A 191 24.35 11.35 -16.32
C ARG A 191 22.93 11.16 -16.84
N ASN A 192 22.53 9.94 -17.13
CA ASN A 192 21.25 9.59 -17.74
C ASN A 192 20.56 8.38 -17.06
N GLY A 193 19.49 7.88 -17.65
CA GLY A 193 18.72 6.76 -17.13
C GLY A 193 19.41 5.40 -17.21
N LEU A 194 20.49 5.28 -18.00
CA LEU A 194 21.23 4.02 -18.15
C LEU A 194 22.42 3.94 -17.20
N PHE A 195 23.25 4.96 -17.16
CA PHE A 195 24.52 4.94 -16.42
C PHE A 195 24.39 5.48 -14.99
N TYR A 196 23.51 6.46 -14.77
CA TYR A 196 23.45 7.18 -13.49
C TYR A 196 22.31 6.73 -12.58
N ALA A 197 21.07 6.70 -13.09
CA ALA A 197 19.88 6.46 -12.28
C ALA A 197 19.80 5.05 -11.63
N PRO A 198 20.20 3.94 -12.31
CA PRO A 198 20.01 2.60 -11.78
C PRO A 198 20.68 2.37 -10.43
N LEU A 199 21.91 2.86 -10.23
CA LEU A 199 22.63 2.67 -8.96
C LEU A 199 21.85 3.28 -7.79
N PHE A 200 21.41 4.52 -7.90
CA PHE A 200 20.71 5.22 -6.82
C PHE A 200 19.30 4.64 -6.57
N LEU A 201 18.62 4.17 -7.61
CA LEU A 201 17.35 3.44 -7.49
C LEU A 201 17.51 2.14 -6.69
N VAL A 202 18.53 1.35 -7.01
CA VAL A 202 18.85 0.08 -6.33
C VAL A 202 19.30 0.34 -4.89
N MET A 203 20.12 1.37 -4.65
CA MET A 203 20.54 1.77 -3.29
C MET A 203 19.32 2.14 -2.43
N GLY A 204 18.39 2.93 -2.97
CA GLY A 204 17.14 3.25 -2.28
C GLY A 204 16.33 2.01 -1.90
N ALA A 205 16.18 1.06 -2.82
CA ALA A 205 15.50 -0.22 -2.57
C ALA A 205 16.24 -1.07 -1.53
N GLY A 206 17.57 -1.09 -1.57
CA GLY A 206 18.42 -1.78 -0.60
C GLY A 206 18.25 -1.27 0.82
N ILE A 207 18.25 0.05 1.02
CA ILE A 207 18.01 0.68 2.33
C ILE A 207 16.62 0.33 2.85
N SER A 208 15.59 0.35 1.99
CA SER A 208 14.25 -0.08 2.36
C SER A 208 14.22 -1.54 2.85
N ARG A 209 14.95 -2.44 2.17
CA ARG A 209 15.07 -3.86 2.57
C ARG A 209 15.77 -4.02 3.91
N MET A 210 16.87 -3.30 4.13
CA MET A 210 17.60 -3.30 5.41
C MET A 210 16.72 -2.86 6.56
N GLU A 211 15.99 -1.78 6.39
CA GLU A 211 15.08 -1.26 7.41
C GLU A 211 13.94 -2.23 7.74
N HIS A 212 13.34 -2.87 6.74
CA HIS A 212 12.31 -3.88 6.97
C HIS A 212 12.85 -5.12 7.70
N LYS A 213 14.11 -5.50 7.48
CA LYS A 213 14.77 -6.58 8.21
C LYS A 213 14.96 -6.22 9.67
N ASP A 214 15.49 -5.03 9.93
CA ASP A 214 15.71 -4.52 11.32
C ASP A 214 14.39 -4.42 12.11
N ARG A 215 13.29 -4.04 11.45
CA ARG A 215 11.95 -4.01 12.07
C ARG A 215 11.46 -5.41 12.44
N ARG A 216 11.64 -6.40 11.56
CA ARG A 216 11.25 -7.79 11.83
C ARG A 216 12.02 -8.37 13.02
N GLU A 217 13.29 -8.03 13.14
CA GLU A 217 14.13 -8.46 14.27
C GLU A 217 13.71 -7.78 15.59
N ARG A 218 13.32 -6.50 15.55
CA ARG A 218 12.79 -5.77 16.72
C ARG A 218 11.37 -6.19 17.11
N GLY A 219 10.49 -6.46 16.15
CA GLY A 219 9.11 -6.93 16.39
C GLY A 219 9.00 -8.37 16.91
N ARG A 220 10.11 -9.12 16.93
CA ARG A 220 10.19 -10.46 17.55
C ARG A 220 10.26 -10.44 19.08
N MET A 221 10.32 -9.27 19.72
CA MET A 221 10.26 -9.10 21.19
C MET A 221 9.10 -8.17 21.55
N PRO A 222 7.83 -8.62 21.58
CA PRO A 222 6.72 -7.84 22.08
C PRO A 222 6.87 -7.67 23.61
N GLY A 223 6.66 -6.44 24.11
CA GLY A 223 6.53 -6.16 25.53
C GLY A 223 7.76 -5.61 26.27
N ARG A 224 8.87 -5.32 25.60
CA ARG A 224 9.95 -4.51 26.22
C ARG A 224 9.84 -3.06 25.74
N GLU A 225 9.56 -2.16 26.68
CA GLU A 225 9.87 -0.74 26.53
C GLU A 225 11.27 -0.60 25.91
N GLU A 226 11.47 0.33 24.97
CA GLU A 226 12.78 0.62 24.37
C GLU A 226 13.80 0.77 25.48
N THR A 227 14.53 -0.30 25.79
CA THR A 227 15.48 -0.30 26.89
C THR A 227 16.53 0.76 26.64
N ARG A 228 17.10 1.33 27.74
CA ARG A 228 18.17 2.33 27.67
C ARG A 228 19.31 1.89 26.73
N ALA A 229 19.56 0.57 26.64
CA ALA A 229 20.54 -0.04 25.75
C ALA A 229 20.14 0.05 24.25
N THR A 230 18.87 -0.16 23.89
CA THR A 230 18.38 -0.01 22.49
C THR A 230 18.40 1.44 22.02
N LYS A 231 18.06 2.40 22.89
CA LYS A 231 18.18 3.83 22.60
C LYS A 231 19.65 4.25 22.44
N LYS A 232 20.56 3.72 23.25
CA LYS A 232 22.02 3.96 23.16
C LYS A 232 22.58 3.41 21.83
N LYS A 233 22.21 2.18 21.45
CA LYS A 233 22.62 1.55 20.17
C LYS A 233 22.13 2.34 18.96
N HIS A 234 20.87 2.84 18.99
CA HIS A 234 20.32 3.65 17.90
C HIS A 234 21.03 5.00 17.76
N ARG A 235 21.33 5.69 18.89
CA ARG A 235 22.11 6.92 18.87
C ARG A 235 23.53 6.69 18.35
N GLY A 236 24.18 5.60 18.75
CA GLY A 236 25.51 5.25 18.26
C GLY A 236 25.54 5.01 16.75
N MET A 237 24.50 4.37 16.22
CA MET A 237 24.37 4.13 14.77
C MET A 237 24.17 5.44 13.98
N ILE A 238 23.35 6.38 14.48
CA ILE A 238 23.19 7.70 13.87
C ILE A 238 24.51 8.47 13.91
N ALA A 239 25.23 8.46 15.03
CA ALA A 239 26.52 9.13 15.14
C ALA A 239 27.56 8.55 14.17
N ALA A 240 27.61 7.22 14.00
CA ALA A 240 28.45 6.57 13.01
C ALA A 240 28.07 6.96 11.58
N ASP A 241 26.77 6.96 11.22
CA ASP A 241 26.30 7.39 9.92
C ASP A 241 26.64 8.87 9.63
N MET A 242 26.56 9.75 10.64
CA MET A 242 26.98 11.15 10.54
C MET A 242 28.49 11.29 10.31
N ALA A 243 29.31 10.56 11.05
CA ALA A 243 30.77 10.58 10.86
C ALA A 243 31.15 10.05 9.47
N CYS A 244 30.59 8.92 9.04
CA CYS A 244 30.83 8.37 7.70
C CYS A 244 30.36 9.34 6.60
N PHE A 245 29.20 9.99 6.76
CA PHE A 245 28.71 11.01 5.83
C PHE A 245 29.72 12.17 5.72
N GLY A 246 30.20 12.71 6.85
CA GLY A 246 31.17 13.80 6.86
C GLY A 246 32.51 13.42 6.21
N ILE A 247 33.03 12.21 6.50
CA ILE A 247 34.27 11.71 5.88
C ILE A 247 34.08 11.54 4.37
N CYS A 248 33.01 10.87 3.92
CA CYS A 248 32.75 10.66 2.50
C CYS A 248 32.54 11.98 1.76
N LEU A 249 31.87 12.97 2.39
CA LEU A 249 31.67 14.29 1.81
C LEU A 249 32.99 15.05 1.70
N GLY A 250 33.88 14.97 2.70
CA GLY A 250 35.23 15.51 2.64
C GLY A 250 36.06 14.89 1.51
N LEU A 251 36.03 13.55 1.40
CA LEU A 251 36.71 12.85 0.30
C LEU A 251 36.15 13.24 -1.06
N MET A 252 34.82 13.37 -1.20
CA MET A 252 34.21 13.84 -2.45
C MET A 252 34.60 15.27 -2.81
N THR A 253 34.80 16.13 -1.80
CA THR A 253 35.26 17.49 -2.00
C THR A 253 36.73 17.52 -2.50
N THR A 254 37.59 16.73 -1.88
CA THR A 254 38.98 16.56 -2.31
C THR A 254 39.05 15.96 -3.72
N GLU A 255 38.23 14.93 -4.02
CA GLU A 255 38.10 14.35 -5.36
C GLU A 255 37.72 15.42 -6.39
N GLY A 256 36.68 16.23 -6.12
CA GLY A 256 36.20 17.27 -7.02
C GLY A 256 37.26 18.34 -7.30
N LEU A 257 37.96 18.82 -6.25
CA LEU A 257 39.02 19.82 -6.37
C LEU A 257 40.24 19.27 -7.15
N LEU A 258 40.63 18.02 -6.90
CA LEU A 258 41.75 17.39 -7.65
C LEU A 258 41.41 17.25 -9.13
N LEU A 259 40.22 16.74 -9.46
CA LEU A 259 39.80 16.57 -10.85
C LEU A 259 39.69 17.92 -11.57
N HIS A 260 39.23 18.97 -10.87
CA HIS A 260 39.14 20.32 -11.40
C HIS A 260 40.54 20.90 -11.65
N GLY A 261 41.45 20.76 -10.69
CA GLY A 261 42.85 21.22 -10.85
C GLY A 261 43.59 20.51 -11.98
N LEU A 262 43.33 19.21 -12.20
CA LEU A 262 43.92 18.40 -13.26
C LEU A 262 43.22 18.59 -14.61
N LYS A 263 42.12 19.34 -14.69
CA LYS A 263 41.29 19.54 -15.90
C LYS A 263 40.84 18.27 -16.59
N MET A 264 40.52 17.23 -15.76
CA MET A 264 40.12 15.90 -16.26
C MET A 264 38.64 15.81 -16.59
N GLN A 265 37.85 16.80 -16.18
CA GLN A 265 36.41 16.78 -16.24
C GLN A 265 35.87 17.26 -17.60
N ARG A 266 35.00 16.46 -18.22
CA ARG A 266 34.11 16.93 -19.28
C ARG A 266 32.87 17.59 -18.70
N HIS A 267 32.34 16.98 -17.59
CA HIS A 267 31.23 17.48 -16.79
C HIS A 267 31.50 17.17 -15.32
N ASP A 268 30.90 17.94 -14.40
CA ASP A 268 31.08 17.84 -12.94
C ASP A 268 29.85 17.18 -12.28
N SER A 269 29.38 16.02 -12.78
CA SER A 269 28.10 15.47 -12.35
C SER A 269 28.24 14.18 -11.56
N MET A 270 29.34 13.45 -11.72
CA MET A 270 29.53 12.10 -11.17
C MET A 270 30.89 12.02 -10.45
N TYR A 271 30.90 11.51 -9.22
CA TYR A 271 32.09 11.31 -8.41
C TYR A 271 32.14 9.90 -7.85
N VAL A 272 33.34 9.35 -7.62
CA VAL A 272 33.52 8.02 -7.01
C VAL A 272 32.90 7.97 -5.61
N MET A 273 33.04 9.06 -4.84
CA MET A 273 32.52 9.12 -3.48
C MET A 273 31.02 9.45 -3.41
N LEU A 274 30.39 9.92 -4.47
CA LEU A 274 28.98 10.32 -4.45
C LEU A 274 28.01 9.19 -4.00
N PRO A 275 28.14 7.93 -4.44
CA PRO A 275 27.31 6.84 -3.94
C PRO A 275 27.43 6.62 -2.42
N ALA A 276 28.63 6.71 -1.87
CA ALA A 276 28.87 6.56 -0.42
C ALA A 276 28.25 7.73 0.36
N VAL A 277 28.44 8.96 -0.08
CA VAL A 277 27.81 10.16 0.49
C VAL A 277 26.29 9.97 0.50
N MET A 278 25.70 9.56 -0.62
CA MET A 278 24.26 9.37 -0.75
C MET A 278 23.73 8.23 0.13
N PHE A 279 24.47 7.16 0.29
CA PHE A 279 24.08 6.04 1.16
C PHE A 279 23.93 6.50 2.61
N PHE A 280 24.94 7.18 3.17
CA PHE A 280 24.90 7.63 4.55
C PHE A 280 23.90 8.78 4.74
N LEU A 281 23.86 9.75 3.83
CA LEU A 281 22.87 10.83 3.86
C LEU A 281 21.43 10.27 3.90
N PHE A 282 21.11 9.33 3.02
CA PHE A 282 19.76 8.78 2.91
C PHE A 282 19.38 7.98 4.17
N ARG A 283 20.32 7.21 4.75
CA ARG A 283 20.12 6.52 6.03
C ARG A 283 19.84 7.48 7.16
N LEU A 284 20.58 8.59 7.25
CA LEU A 284 20.34 9.65 8.22
C LEU A 284 18.92 10.21 8.08
N LEU A 285 18.53 10.60 6.86
CA LEU A 285 17.20 11.15 6.58
C LEU A 285 16.05 10.19 6.95
N VAL A 286 16.25 8.88 6.70
CA VAL A 286 15.29 7.82 7.10
C VAL A 286 15.24 7.66 8.61
N SER A 287 16.34 7.90 9.32
CA SER A 287 16.46 7.73 10.78
C SER A 287 15.91 8.92 11.58
N LEU A 288 15.77 10.09 10.96
CA LEU A 288 15.23 11.30 11.59
C LEU A 288 13.74 11.15 11.90
N ARG A 289 13.37 11.23 13.19
CA ARG A 289 11.98 11.17 13.67
C ARG A 289 11.38 12.58 13.73
N ILE A 290 11.16 13.20 12.56
CA ILE A 290 10.56 14.52 12.40
C ILE A 290 9.17 14.37 11.80
N ALA A 291 8.22 15.23 12.22
CA ALA A 291 6.87 15.23 11.64
C ALA A 291 6.90 15.46 10.11
N PRO A 292 6.15 14.69 9.32
CA PRO A 292 6.12 14.84 7.87
C PRO A 292 5.37 16.11 7.47
N VAL A 293 5.88 16.79 6.47
CA VAL A 293 5.28 18.01 5.92
C VAL A 293 4.81 17.72 4.50
N LYS A 294 3.56 17.23 4.37
CA LYS A 294 3.01 16.71 3.10
C LYS A 294 3.06 17.72 1.94
N TRP A 295 2.91 19.02 2.19
CA TRP A 295 2.92 20.03 1.15
C TRP A 295 4.34 20.27 0.59
N PHE A 296 5.42 20.01 1.34
CA PHE A 296 6.79 20.09 0.85
C PHE A 296 7.04 19.20 -0.38
N ARG A 297 6.35 18.05 -0.46
CA ARG A 297 6.45 17.13 -1.60
C ARG A 297 5.96 17.74 -2.91
N ARG A 298 4.94 18.59 -2.85
CA ARG A 298 4.38 19.25 -4.03
C ARG A 298 5.15 20.51 -4.37
N VAL A 299 5.40 21.34 -3.38
CA VAL A 299 6.13 22.61 -3.58
C VAL A 299 7.55 22.36 -4.12
N SER A 300 8.30 21.39 -3.56
CA SER A 300 9.65 21.07 -4.07
C SER A 300 9.64 20.57 -5.52
N MET A 301 8.61 19.85 -5.94
CA MET A 301 8.42 19.44 -7.33
C MET A 301 8.21 20.65 -8.25
N TRP A 302 7.36 21.60 -7.84
CA TRP A 302 7.12 22.81 -8.60
C TRP A 302 8.33 23.74 -8.62
N ILE A 303 9.09 23.86 -7.51
CA ILE A 303 10.36 24.61 -7.50
C ILE A 303 11.33 24.00 -8.52
N TYR A 304 11.52 22.66 -8.50
CA TYR A 304 12.36 21.98 -9.47
C TYR A 304 11.92 22.26 -10.91
N LEU A 305 10.63 22.29 -11.20
CA LEU A 305 10.12 22.50 -12.54
C LEU A 305 10.23 23.97 -13.00
N LEU A 306 9.99 24.94 -12.10
CA LEU A 306 9.80 26.34 -12.44
C LEU A 306 11.04 27.22 -12.21
N HIS A 307 12.08 26.75 -11.46
CA HIS A 307 13.23 27.63 -11.14
C HIS A 307 13.92 28.24 -12.36
N PRO A 308 14.07 27.57 -13.55
CA PRO A 308 14.69 28.25 -14.69
C PRO A 308 13.84 29.40 -15.23
N LEU A 309 12.51 29.23 -15.22
CA LEU A 309 11.59 30.31 -15.54
C LEU A 309 11.74 31.47 -14.54
N CYS A 310 11.86 31.13 -13.24
CA CYS A 310 12.07 32.13 -12.19
C CYS A 310 13.41 32.86 -12.34
N ILE A 311 14.49 32.19 -12.83
CA ILE A 311 15.74 32.85 -13.17
C ILE A 311 15.50 33.89 -14.25
N ILE A 312 14.79 33.56 -15.33
CA ILE A 312 14.45 34.46 -16.43
C ILE A 312 13.60 35.64 -15.90
N LEU A 313 12.60 35.35 -15.07
CA LEU A 313 11.73 36.39 -14.50
C LEU A 313 12.49 37.37 -13.57
N VAL A 314 13.40 36.87 -12.73
CA VAL A 314 14.21 37.70 -11.84
C VAL A 314 15.15 38.59 -12.65
N ARG A 315 15.84 38.04 -13.66
CA ARG A 315 16.73 38.82 -14.54
C ARG A 315 15.97 39.85 -15.35
N GLY A 316 14.83 39.46 -15.96
CA GLY A 316 14.01 40.40 -16.73
C GLY A 316 13.37 41.47 -15.85
N GLY A 317 12.88 41.13 -14.65
CA GLY A 317 12.38 42.08 -13.68
C GLY A 317 13.43 43.04 -13.17
N ALA A 318 14.64 42.56 -12.82
CA ALA A 318 15.76 43.39 -12.41
C ALA A 318 16.11 44.43 -13.48
N LYS A 319 16.15 44.02 -14.76
CA LYS A 319 16.38 44.89 -15.89
C LYS A 319 15.29 45.97 -16.04
N ALA A 320 14.01 45.57 -15.90
CA ALA A 320 12.90 46.50 -16.06
C ALA A 320 12.84 47.58 -14.97
N VAL A 321 13.36 47.29 -13.75
CA VAL A 321 13.40 48.26 -12.63
C VAL A 321 14.78 48.83 -12.36
N HIS A 322 15.77 48.60 -13.26
CA HIS A 322 17.16 49.09 -13.16
C HIS A 322 17.90 48.67 -11.87
N LEU A 323 17.62 47.46 -11.35
CA LEU A 323 18.27 46.86 -10.17
C LEU A 323 19.19 45.70 -10.52
N GLU A 324 19.81 45.72 -11.71
CA GLU A 324 20.66 44.65 -12.23
C GLU A 324 21.89 44.43 -11.33
N SER A 325 22.55 45.54 -10.90
CA SER A 325 23.73 45.47 -10.02
C SER A 325 23.43 44.75 -8.68
N LEU A 326 22.21 44.88 -8.14
CA LEU A 326 21.81 44.27 -6.88
C LEU A 326 21.29 42.84 -7.06
N LEU A 327 20.42 42.62 -8.06
CA LEU A 327 19.66 41.39 -8.21
C LEU A 327 20.23 40.40 -9.24
N VAL A 328 21.29 40.81 -10.02
CA VAL A 328 21.88 39.94 -11.02
C VAL A 328 23.41 39.84 -10.85
N GLU A 329 24.12 40.97 -10.66
CA GLU A 329 25.58 40.98 -10.52
C GLU A 329 26.04 40.43 -9.17
N ASN A 330 25.26 40.66 -8.08
CA ASN A 330 25.47 39.98 -6.81
C ASN A 330 24.89 38.57 -6.88
N SER A 331 25.74 37.57 -7.05
CA SER A 331 25.36 36.19 -7.26
C SER A 331 24.54 35.59 -6.12
N LEU A 332 24.84 35.99 -4.88
CA LEU A 332 24.08 35.48 -3.70
C LEU A 332 22.69 36.10 -3.63
N LEU A 333 22.57 37.40 -3.85
CA LEU A 333 21.23 38.04 -3.86
C LEU A 333 20.40 37.55 -5.05
N HIS A 334 21.03 37.32 -6.20
CA HIS A 334 20.39 36.69 -7.37
C HIS A 334 19.80 35.30 -6.98
N TYR A 335 20.61 34.45 -6.37
CA TYR A 335 20.15 33.13 -5.93
C TYR A 335 18.99 33.23 -4.91
N LEU A 336 19.10 34.08 -3.89
CA LEU A 336 18.05 34.27 -2.90
C LEU A 336 16.75 34.80 -3.52
N ALA A 337 16.82 35.74 -4.44
CA ALA A 337 15.66 36.23 -5.18
C ALA A 337 15.01 35.12 -6.02
N VAL A 338 15.81 34.33 -6.74
CA VAL A 338 15.32 33.17 -7.50
C VAL A 338 14.68 32.15 -6.58
N CYS A 339 15.25 31.85 -5.42
CA CYS A 339 14.66 30.93 -4.43
C CYS A 339 13.32 31.45 -3.90
N ALA A 340 13.23 32.74 -3.56
CA ALA A 340 12.00 33.37 -3.07
C ALA A 340 10.88 33.34 -4.12
N VAL A 341 11.19 33.73 -5.37
CA VAL A 341 10.22 33.69 -6.48
C VAL A 341 9.81 32.26 -6.80
N SER A 342 10.77 31.30 -6.82
CA SER A 342 10.47 29.88 -7.06
C SER A 342 9.59 29.28 -5.98
N LEU A 343 9.81 29.65 -4.71
CA LEU A 343 8.96 29.23 -3.59
C LEU A 343 7.53 29.79 -3.73
N GLY A 344 7.41 31.09 -4.04
CA GLY A 344 6.12 31.75 -4.27
C GLY A 344 5.34 31.09 -5.42
N CYS A 345 6.00 30.90 -6.57
CA CYS A 345 5.41 30.21 -7.72
C CYS A 345 5.05 28.75 -7.40
N GLY A 346 5.91 28.03 -6.67
CA GLY A 346 5.64 26.66 -6.24
C GLY A 346 4.46 26.53 -5.29
N CYS A 347 4.31 27.47 -4.35
CA CYS A 347 3.14 27.56 -3.47
C CYS A 347 1.86 27.87 -4.27
N ALA A 348 1.91 28.87 -5.16
CA ALA A 348 0.77 29.24 -6.02
C ALA A 348 0.34 28.06 -6.92
N ALA A 349 1.29 27.38 -7.57
CA ALA A 349 1.02 26.22 -8.40
C ALA A 349 0.40 25.06 -7.58
N THR A 350 0.88 24.83 -6.35
CA THR A 350 0.33 23.81 -5.45
C THR A 350 -1.11 24.12 -5.04
N VAL A 351 -1.42 25.40 -4.75
CA VAL A 351 -2.78 25.86 -4.44
C VAL A 351 -3.68 25.73 -5.68
N MET A 352 -3.18 26.12 -6.85
CA MET A 352 -3.92 26.03 -8.11
C MET A 352 -4.19 24.57 -8.50
N GLU A 353 -3.21 23.66 -8.35
CA GLU A 353 -3.41 22.22 -8.50
C GLU A 353 -4.52 21.71 -7.56
N GLY A 354 -4.52 22.15 -6.30
CA GLY A 354 -5.57 21.85 -5.33
C GLY A 354 -6.95 22.37 -5.74
N ARG A 355 -7.02 23.61 -6.25
CA ARG A 355 -8.27 24.22 -6.75
C ARG A 355 -8.76 23.54 -8.04
N ILE A 356 -7.87 23.20 -8.97
CA ILE A 356 -8.22 22.47 -10.19
C ILE A 356 -8.71 21.06 -9.85
N ALA A 357 -8.05 20.36 -8.91
CA ALA A 357 -8.48 19.06 -8.43
C ALA A 357 -9.87 19.16 -7.74
N ALA A 358 -10.09 20.18 -6.92
CA ALA A 358 -11.39 20.45 -6.31
C ALA A 358 -12.47 20.87 -7.34
N ALA A 359 -12.10 21.67 -8.35
CA ALA A 359 -13.01 22.04 -9.45
C ALA A 359 -13.31 20.87 -10.40
N LYS A 360 -12.33 20.01 -10.68
CA LYS A 360 -12.55 18.74 -11.39
C LYS A 360 -13.43 17.80 -10.55
N GLY A 361 -13.18 17.67 -9.26
CA GLY A 361 -14.04 16.93 -8.34
C GLY A 361 -15.47 17.52 -8.29
N LYS A 362 -15.65 18.85 -8.45
CA LYS A 362 -16.97 19.50 -8.57
C LYS A 362 -17.60 19.34 -9.96
N LYS A 363 -16.82 19.25 -11.05
CA LYS A 363 -17.34 19.01 -12.42
C LYS A 363 -17.58 17.53 -12.71
N GLU A 364 -16.81 16.64 -12.11
CA GLU A 364 -17.10 15.21 -12.04
C GLU A 364 -17.90 14.89 -10.78
N GLY A 365 -18.80 15.79 -10.38
CA GLY A 365 -19.70 15.66 -9.23
C GLY A 365 -20.69 14.49 -9.27
N PHE A 366 -20.30 13.40 -9.88
CA PHE A 366 -20.70 12.06 -9.53
C PHE A 366 -19.90 11.70 -8.29
N HIS A 367 -20.45 11.93 -7.12
CA HIS A 367 -20.07 11.23 -5.90
C HIS A 367 -20.43 9.75 -6.08
N LEU A 368 -19.71 9.04 -6.97
CA LEU A 368 -19.76 7.60 -7.12
C LEU A 368 -19.44 6.88 -5.79
N ALA A 369 -18.84 7.59 -4.83
CA ALA A 369 -18.44 7.03 -3.54
C ALA A 369 -19.61 6.53 -2.68
N LYS A 370 -20.76 7.21 -2.69
CA LYS A 370 -21.90 6.79 -1.86
C LYS A 370 -23.05 6.20 -2.68
N GLY A 371 -23.28 6.65 -3.91
CA GLY A 371 -24.33 6.15 -4.81
C GLY A 371 -25.73 6.18 -4.18
N ARG A 372 -26.58 5.21 -4.57
CA ARG A 372 -27.94 5.04 -4.03
C ARG A 372 -27.97 4.33 -2.69
N ALA A 373 -27.01 3.42 -2.46
CA ALA A 373 -26.82 2.69 -1.21
C ALA A 373 -25.35 2.29 -1.09
N TRP A 374 -24.80 2.28 0.13
CA TRP A 374 -23.38 2.04 0.38
C TRP A 374 -23.14 1.42 1.76
N ILE A 375 -21.90 0.93 1.94
CA ILE A 375 -21.38 0.42 3.19
C ILE A 375 -20.30 1.37 3.69
N GLU A 376 -20.44 1.85 4.91
CA GLU A 376 -19.40 2.58 5.64
C GLU A 376 -18.66 1.60 6.55
N LEU A 377 -17.35 1.59 6.45
CA LEU A 377 -16.46 0.75 7.27
C LEU A 377 -15.72 1.63 8.27
N ASP A 378 -15.86 1.33 9.54
CA ASP A 378 -15.13 2.02 10.60
C ASP A 378 -13.73 1.42 10.74
N ARG A 379 -12.72 2.22 10.34
CA ARG A 379 -11.33 1.80 10.38
C ARG A 379 -10.80 1.69 11.81
N GLU A 380 -11.26 2.55 12.70
CA GLU A 380 -10.81 2.55 14.11
C GLU A 380 -11.31 1.31 14.82
N HIS A 381 -12.57 0.93 14.59
CA HIS A 381 -13.16 -0.30 15.10
C HIS A 381 -12.40 -1.53 14.57
N LEU A 382 -12.07 -1.58 13.27
CA LEU A 382 -11.27 -2.69 12.73
C LEU A 382 -9.91 -2.79 13.42
N MET A 383 -9.22 -1.68 13.61
CA MET A 383 -7.89 -1.67 14.25
C MET A 383 -7.96 -2.04 15.73
N GLU A 384 -9.01 -1.63 16.42
CA GLU A 384 -9.21 -1.99 17.82
C GLU A 384 -9.55 -3.48 17.98
N ASN A 385 -10.41 -4.02 17.12
CA ASN A 385 -10.67 -5.46 17.08
C ASN A 385 -9.37 -6.26 16.83
N VAL A 386 -8.50 -5.78 15.94
CA VAL A 386 -7.18 -6.41 15.73
C VAL A 386 -6.37 -6.40 17.02
N ARG A 387 -6.28 -5.27 17.73
CA ARG A 387 -5.53 -5.18 19.01
C ARG A 387 -6.07 -6.11 20.06
N ILE A 388 -7.42 -6.17 20.20
CA ILE A 388 -8.08 -7.08 21.14
C ILE A 388 -7.75 -8.53 20.79
N LEU A 389 -7.87 -8.92 19.51
CA LEU A 389 -7.57 -10.28 19.09
C LEU A 389 -6.07 -10.62 19.23
N GLU A 390 -5.18 -9.67 18.95
CA GLU A 390 -3.73 -9.87 19.17
C GLU A 390 -3.37 -10.00 20.64
N SER A 391 -4.10 -9.35 21.55
CA SER A 391 -3.87 -9.45 23.00
C SER A 391 -4.22 -10.84 23.57
N LEU A 392 -5.08 -11.59 22.87
CA LEU A 392 -5.47 -12.94 23.25
C LEU A 392 -4.52 -14.02 22.70
N LEU A 393 -3.58 -13.66 21.83
CA LEU A 393 -2.66 -14.62 21.23
C LEU A 393 -1.61 -15.10 22.24
N ALA A 394 -1.34 -16.39 22.24
CA ALA A 394 -0.20 -16.94 22.95
C ALA A 394 1.13 -16.50 22.31
N THR A 395 2.20 -16.56 23.10
CA THR A 395 3.55 -16.20 22.65
C THR A 395 3.95 -16.96 21.37
N GLY A 396 4.29 -16.24 20.30
CA GLY A 396 4.69 -16.79 19.00
C GLY A 396 3.57 -17.06 18.03
N GLN A 397 2.30 -16.99 18.46
CA GLN A 397 1.14 -17.06 17.55
C GLN A 397 1.00 -15.79 16.72
N ARG A 398 0.36 -15.90 15.56
CA ARG A 398 0.06 -14.77 14.67
C ARG A 398 -1.34 -14.89 14.11
N LEU A 399 -1.97 -13.76 13.78
CA LEU A 399 -3.24 -13.75 13.08
C LEU A 399 -3.03 -14.14 11.60
N MET A 400 -3.96 -14.98 11.10
CA MET A 400 -4.19 -15.29 9.69
C MET A 400 -5.66 -15.06 9.35
N PRO A 401 -6.12 -13.79 9.29
CA PRO A 401 -7.53 -13.46 9.15
C PRO A 401 -8.21 -14.11 7.95
N ALA A 402 -9.45 -14.56 8.15
CA ALA A 402 -10.30 -15.05 7.08
C ALA A 402 -10.98 -13.88 6.36
N VAL A 403 -10.51 -13.57 5.14
CA VAL A 403 -11.03 -12.51 4.27
C VAL A 403 -11.81 -13.08 3.08
N LYS A 404 -12.34 -14.30 3.23
CA LYS A 404 -13.23 -14.97 2.26
C LYS A 404 -14.58 -14.25 2.16
N ALA A 405 -15.34 -14.52 1.11
CA ALA A 405 -16.64 -13.88 0.82
C ALA A 405 -16.54 -12.35 0.88
N ASP A 406 -15.56 -11.80 0.15
CA ASP A 406 -15.23 -10.36 0.13
C ASP A 406 -15.01 -9.77 1.54
N ALA A 407 -14.22 -10.47 2.39
CA ALA A 407 -14.02 -10.12 3.80
C ALA A 407 -15.34 -10.06 4.58
N TYR A 408 -16.18 -11.10 4.45
CA TYR A 408 -17.53 -11.12 5.01
C TYR A 408 -18.35 -9.88 4.61
N GLY A 409 -18.26 -9.50 3.33
CA GLY A 409 -18.97 -8.34 2.78
C GLY A 409 -18.32 -6.98 3.04
N HIS A 410 -17.20 -6.93 3.78
CA HIS A 410 -16.52 -5.67 4.12
C HIS A 410 -15.53 -5.17 3.03
N GLY A 411 -15.34 -5.92 1.94
CA GLY A 411 -14.38 -5.56 0.89
C GLY A 411 -12.98 -6.12 1.15
N ALA A 412 -12.68 -7.30 0.60
CA ALA A 412 -11.46 -8.06 0.91
C ALA A 412 -10.16 -7.29 0.64
N ILE A 413 -10.08 -6.53 -0.46
CA ILE A 413 -8.89 -5.72 -0.80
C ILE A 413 -8.73 -4.57 0.18
N LEU A 414 -9.84 -3.92 0.59
CA LEU A 414 -9.81 -2.80 1.52
C LEU A 414 -9.35 -3.26 2.90
N VAL A 415 -9.98 -4.31 3.43
CA VAL A 415 -9.65 -4.86 4.75
C VAL A 415 -8.24 -5.42 4.78
N ALA A 416 -7.87 -6.32 3.86
CA ALA A 416 -6.54 -6.91 3.84
C ALA A 416 -5.44 -5.85 3.62
N GLY A 417 -5.73 -4.79 2.86
CA GLY A 417 -4.81 -3.67 2.66
C GLY A 417 -4.54 -2.88 3.95
N GLU A 418 -5.55 -2.64 4.79
CA GLU A 418 -5.37 -2.00 6.09
C GLU A 418 -4.63 -2.93 7.07
N LEU A 419 -4.99 -4.22 7.11
CA LEU A 419 -4.34 -5.21 7.96
C LEU A 419 -2.85 -5.36 7.63
N GLN A 420 -2.47 -5.30 6.36
CA GLN A 420 -1.05 -5.32 5.97
C GLN A 420 -0.26 -4.10 6.48
N LYS A 421 -0.89 -2.94 6.62
CA LYS A 421 -0.23 -1.74 7.14
C LYS A 421 0.19 -1.89 8.61
N VAL A 422 -0.54 -2.70 9.36
CA VAL A 422 -0.23 -3.01 10.78
C VAL A 422 0.60 -4.29 10.96
N GLY A 423 1.02 -4.93 9.85
CA GLY A 423 1.98 -6.05 9.88
C GLY A 423 1.36 -7.43 9.76
N ILE A 424 0.06 -7.55 9.56
CA ILE A 424 -0.59 -8.83 9.26
C ILE A 424 -0.27 -9.20 7.81
N ASP A 425 0.46 -10.30 7.62
CA ASP A 425 0.99 -10.75 6.34
C ASP A 425 0.52 -12.15 5.92
N ALA A 426 -0.51 -12.68 6.57
CA ALA A 426 -1.10 -13.97 6.28
C ALA A 426 -2.64 -13.87 6.26
N PHE A 427 -3.31 -14.50 5.29
CA PHE A 427 -4.75 -14.41 5.08
C PHE A 427 -5.34 -15.76 4.65
N CYS A 428 -6.62 -16.00 4.95
CA CYS A 428 -7.37 -17.14 4.46
C CYS A 428 -8.50 -16.72 3.51
N VAL A 429 -8.65 -17.45 2.41
CA VAL A 429 -9.72 -17.28 1.41
C VAL A 429 -10.45 -18.60 1.19
N ALA A 430 -11.66 -18.55 0.62
CA ALA A 430 -12.44 -19.77 0.35
C ALA A 430 -11.96 -20.50 -0.91
N CYS A 431 -11.60 -19.77 -1.96
CA CYS A 431 -11.24 -20.34 -3.26
C CYS A 431 -10.05 -19.60 -3.90
N ALA A 432 -9.46 -20.22 -4.93
CA ALA A 432 -8.33 -19.65 -5.66
C ALA A 432 -8.67 -18.30 -6.31
N ALA A 433 -9.89 -18.09 -6.79
CA ALA A 433 -10.33 -16.84 -7.41
C ALA A 433 -10.26 -15.64 -6.43
N GLU A 434 -10.69 -15.82 -5.18
CA GLU A 434 -10.52 -14.79 -4.13
C GLU A 434 -9.04 -14.49 -3.86
N GLY A 435 -8.20 -15.51 -3.79
CA GLY A 435 -6.75 -15.35 -3.65
C GLY A 435 -6.12 -14.57 -4.81
N VAL A 436 -6.57 -14.82 -6.04
CA VAL A 436 -6.16 -14.07 -7.25
C VAL A 436 -6.61 -12.61 -7.16
N THR A 437 -7.84 -12.37 -6.68
CA THR A 437 -8.38 -11.02 -6.49
C THR A 437 -7.55 -10.24 -5.48
N LEU A 438 -7.20 -10.83 -4.34
CA LEU A 438 -6.31 -10.22 -3.35
C LEU A 438 -4.94 -9.89 -3.94
N ARG A 439 -4.32 -10.83 -4.68
CA ARG A 439 -3.02 -10.58 -5.34
C ARG A 439 -3.08 -9.45 -6.36
N LYS A 440 -4.12 -9.41 -7.19
CA LYS A 440 -4.37 -8.30 -8.12
C LYS A 440 -4.61 -6.98 -7.40
N GLY A 441 -5.21 -7.03 -6.20
CA GLY A 441 -5.39 -5.90 -5.28
C GLY A 441 -4.11 -5.43 -4.59
N GLY A 442 -2.95 -6.09 -4.82
CA GLY A 442 -1.67 -5.70 -4.21
C GLY A 442 -1.40 -6.35 -2.86
N ILE A 443 -2.23 -7.29 -2.42
CA ILE A 443 -2.04 -8.00 -1.15
C ILE A 443 -0.88 -8.99 -1.29
N THR A 444 0.10 -8.87 -0.40
CA THR A 444 1.31 -9.70 -0.34
C THR A 444 1.24 -10.71 0.81
N GLY A 445 2.34 -11.41 1.10
CA GLY A 445 2.38 -12.36 2.21
C GLY A 445 1.75 -13.71 1.88
N GLU A 446 1.30 -14.45 2.89
CA GLU A 446 0.73 -15.78 2.73
C GLU A 446 -0.77 -15.69 2.45
N ILE A 447 -1.26 -16.42 1.45
CA ILE A 447 -2.71 -16.57 1.19
C ILE A 447 -3.03 -18.04 1.11
N LEU A 448 -3.78 -18.53 2.10
CA LEU A 448 -4.24 -19.90 2.21
C LEU A 448 -5.64 -20.05 1.62
N VAL A 449 -5.77 -20.88 0.60
CA VAL A 449 -7.05 -21.31 0.03
C VAL A 449 -7.59 -22.46 0.87
N LEU A 450 -8.68 -22.21 1.62
CA LEU A 450 -9.28 -23.17 2.55
C LEU A 450 -10.07 -24.28 1.86
N GLY A 451 -10.58 -23.99 0.67
CA GLY A 451 -11.45 -24.91 -0.08
C GLY A 451 -10.71 -25.68 -1.17
N TYR A 452 -11.50 -26.35 -1.99
CA TYR A 452 -11.07 -27.13 -3.14
C TYR A 452 -10.78 -26.22 -4.34
N THR A 453 -9.70 -26.53 -5.08
CA THR A 453 -9.40 -25.91 -6.38
C THR A 453 -9.43 -27.03 -7.45
N HIS A 454 -10.15 -26.80 -8.54
CA HIS A 454 -10.24 -27.77 -9.64
C HIS A 454 -8.88 -27.90 -10.34
N PRO A 455 -8.50 -29.09 -10.88
CA PRO A 455 -7.21 -29.29 -11.54
C PRO A 455 -6.90 -28.32 -12.69
N GLU A 456 -7.90 -27.86 -13.42
CA GLU A 456 -7.75 -26.84 -14.48
C GLU A 456 -7.22 -25.52 -13.95
N ASP A 457 -7.46 -25.21 -12.66
CA ASP A 457 -7.06 -23.97 -12.01
C ASP A 457 -5.75 -24.09 -11.20
N PHE A 458 -5.09 -25.25 -11.18
CA PHE A 458 -3.83 -25.41 -10.44
C PHE A 458 -2.73 -24.45 -10.87
N PHE A 459 -2.77 -23.98 -12.12
CA PHE A 459 -1.84 -22.98 -12.60
C PHE A 459 -1.97 -21.64 -11.85
N LEU A 460 -3.17 -21.28 -11.35
CA LEU A 460 -3.42 -20.09 -10.57
C LEU A 460 -2.70 -20.13 -9.22
N LEU A 461 -2.68 -21.31 -8.57
CA LEU A 461 -2.00 -21.50 -7.28
C LEU A 461 -0.52 -21.13 -7.39
N ARG A 462 0.13 -21.56 -8.47
CA ARG A 462 1.53 -21.23 -8.72
C ARG A 462 1.74 -19.81 -9.21
N LYS A 463 0.96 -19.36 -10.20
CA LYS A 463 1.08 -18.03 -10.81
C LYS A 463 0.93 -16.92 -9.79
N TYR A 464 0.01 -17.08 -8.83
CA TYR A 464 -0.29 -16.10 -7.80
C TYR A 464 0.29 -16.44 -6.42
N ASN A 465 1.19 -17.44 -6.35
CA ASN A 465 1.86 -17.86 -5.12
C ASN A 465 0.87 -18.10 -3.96
N LEU A 466 -0.18 -18.89 -4.22
CA LEU A 466 -1.19 -19.25 -3.24
C LEU A 466 -0.81 -20.57 -2.55
N ILE A 467 -1.24 -20.73 -1.31
CA ILE A 467 -1.10 -21.96 -0.54
C ILE A 467 -2.42 -22.72 -0.65
N GLN A 468 -2.39 -23.97 -1.14
CA GLN A 468 -3.60 -24.78 -1.30
C GLN A 468 -3.80 -25.72 -0.12
N THR A 469 -5.04 -25.83 0.35
CA THR A 469 -5.43 -26.89 1.28
C THR A 469 -5.45 -28.24 0.58
N VAL A 470 -4.74 -29.24 1.14
CA VAL A 470 -4.91 -30.64 0.77
C VAL A 470 -6.04 -31.22 1.62
N VAL A 471 -7.16 -31.51 0.96
CA VAL A 471 -8.39 -31.96 1.63
C VAL A 471 -8.43 -33.46 1.91
N ASP A 472 -7.68 -34.27 1.18
CA ASP A 472 -7.46 -35.72 1.40
C ASP A 472 -6.26 -36.21 0.57
N TYR A 473 -5.88 -37.48 0.74
CA TYR A 473 -4.76 -38.08 0.00
C TYR A 473 -5.05 -38.18 -1.51
N ALA A 474 -6.29 -38.47 -1.91
CA ALA A 474 -6.66 -38.56 -3.33
C ALA A 474 -6.48 -37.23 -4.05
N TYR A 475 -6.90 -36.13 -3.41
CA TYR A 475 -6.69 -34.79 -3.91
C TYR A 475 -5.19 -34.38 -3.89
N GLY A 476 -4.46 -34.78 -2.85
CA GLY A 476 -3.00 -34.60 -2.80
C GLY A 476 -2.30 -35.25 -3.98
N LYS A 477 -2.71 -36.47 -4.42
CA LYS A 477 -2.20 -37.11 -5.64
C LYS A 477 -2.50 -36.29 -6.91
N LYS A 478 -3.70 -35.73 -7.03
CA LYS A 478 -4.09 -34.87 -8.17
C LYS A 478 -3.20 -33.62 -8.22
N LEU A 479 -3.02 -32.92 -7.10
CA LEU A 479 -2.10 -31.77 -6.99
C LEU A 479 -0.66 -32.18 -7.36
N ASN A 480 -0.17 -33.31 -6.87
CA ASN A 480 1.16 -33.82 -7.20
C ASN A 480 1.30 -34.15 -8.69
N GLY A 481 0.24 -34.66 -9.32
CA GLY A 481 0.18 -34.99 -10.75
C GLY A 481 0.30 -33.78 -11.67
N TYR A 482 0.08 -32.55 -11.16
CA TYR A 482 0.32 -31.31 -11.92
C TYR A 482 1.80 -31.14 -12.33
N GLY A 483 2.73 -31.90 -11.75
CA GLY A 483 4.14 -31.96 -12.17
C GLY A 483 5.01 -30.76 -11.77
N LYS A 484 4.42 -29.74 -11.13
CA LYS A 484 5.15 -28.54 -10.67
C LYS A 484 4.92 -28.34 -9.18
N LYS A 485 5.91 -27.79 -8.45
CA LYS A 485 5.80 -27.56 -7.01
C LYS A 485 4.67 -26.61 -6.66
N ILE A 486 3.76 -27.05 -5.77
CA ILE A 486 2.66 -26.29 -5.20
C ILE A 486 2.86 -26.19 -3.68
N ARG A 487 2.68 -25.00 -3.11
CA ARG A 487 2.67 -24.77 -1.66
C ARG A 487 1.35 -25.26 -1.09
N VAL A 488 1.42 -26.02 0.00
CA VAL A 488 0.21 -26.61 0.58
C VAL A 488 0.21 -26.60 2.10
N HIS A 489 -1.01 -26.49 2.69
CA HIS A 489 -1.28 -26.92 4.04
C HIS A 489 -2.19 -28.16 4.01
N ILE A 490 -1.89 -29.15 4.85
CA ILE A 490 -2.70 -30.39 4.95
C ILE A 490 -3.80 -30.12 5.97
N LYS A 491 -5.05 -30.36 5.59
CA LYS A 491 -6.17 -30.32 6.52
C LYS A 491 -6.40 -31.69 7.14
N ILE A 492 -6.51 -31.70 8.47
CA ILE A 492 -6.83 -32.88 9.28
C ILE A 492 -8.28 -32.78 9.74
N ASP A 493 -9.05 -33.80 9.47
CA ASP A 493 -10.40 -33.94 10.02
C ASP A 493 -10.33 -34.61 11.38
N THR A 494 -10.61 -33.85 12.41
CA THR A 494 -10.61 -34.32 13.81
C THR A 494 -12.02 -34.47 14.37
N GLY A 495 -13.07 -34.45 13.51
CA GLY A 495 -14.45 -34.66 13.94
C GLY A 495 -15.47 -33.68 13.37
N MET A 496 -15.07 -32.68 12.55
CA MET A 496 -16.01 -31.78 11.89
C MET A 496 -16.65 -32.39 10.63
N HIS A 497 -16.01 -33.36 10.03
CA HIS A 497 -16.46 -34.14 8.86
C HIS A 497 -16.89 -33.33 7.63
N ARG A 498 -16.23 -32.17 7.40
CA ARG A 498 -16.49 -31.32 6.26
C ARG A 498 -15.42 -31.45 5.17
N LEU A 499 -14.16 -31.27 5.52
CA LEU A 499 -12.98 -31.43 4.68
C LEU A 499 -11.80 -31.87 5.57
N GLY A 500 -10.83 -32.56 5.01
CA GLY A 500 -9.61 -33.01 5.68
C GLY A 500 -9.45 -34.53 5.62
N GLU A 501 -8.19 -35.00 5.61
CA GLU A 501 -7.93 -36.42 5.82
C GLU A 501 -8.23 -36.78 7.28
N ARG A 502 -8.95 -37.85 7.52
CA ARG A 502 -9.33 -38.28 8.88
C ARG A 502 -8.07 -38.54 9.73
N ALA A 503 -8.10 -38.06 10.98
CA ALA A 503 -6.97 -38.17 11.89
C ALA A 503 -6.53 -39.64 12.12
N GLU A 504 -7.47 -40.58 12.09
CA GLU A 504 -7.20 -42.02 12.24
C GLU A 504 -6.39 -42.61 11.08
N LYS A 505 -6.48 -41.99 9.88
CA LYS A 505 -5.75 -42.43 8.68
C LYS A 505 -4.32 -41.91 8.62
N LYS A 506 -3.54 -42.15 9.68
CA LYS A 506 -2.15 -41.67 9.82
C LYS A 506 -1.24 -42.06 8.64
N LYS A 507 -1.44 -43.29 8.07
CA LYS A 507 -0.67 -43.75 6.91
C LYS A 507 -0.90 -42.88 5.67
N GLU A 508 -2.14 -42.52 5.37
CA GLU A 508 -2.52 -41.65 4.24
C GLU A 508 -1.95 -40.25 4.45
N ILE A 509 -2.07 -39.68 5.66
CA ILE A 509 -1.45 -38.40 6.02
C ILE A 509 0.06 -38.46 5.79
N GLY A 510 0.73 -39.53 6.25
CA GLY A 510 2.16 -39.73 6.03
C GLY A 510 2.53 -39.81 4.53
N ARG A 511 1.66 -40.41 3.70
CA ARG A 511 1.86 -40.46 2.23
C ARG A 511 1.75 -39.06 1.60
N ILE A 512 0.90 -38.16 2.09
CA ILE A 512 0.79 -36.78 1.56
C ILE A 512 2.15 -36.06 1.69
N PHE A 513 2.83 -36.19 2.83
CA PHE A 513 4.15 -35.59 3.07
C PHE A 513 5.24 -36.08 2.08
N ARG A 514 5.06 -37.26 1.49
CA ARG A 514 6.02 -37.86 0.56
C ARG A 514 5.78 -37.50 -0.90
N LEU A 515 4.71 -36.72 -1.21
CA LEU A 515 4.40 -36.30 -2.57
C LEU A 515 5.42 -35.25 -3.06
N LYS A 516 6.18 -35.59 -4.09
CA LYS A 516 7.42 -34.87 -4.52
C LYS A 516 7.15 -33.42 -4.96
N ASN A 517 5.97 -33.16 -5.54
CA ASN A 517 5.58 -31.86 -6.09
C ASN A 517 4.76 -31.01 -5.10
N LEU A 518 4.56 -31.49 -3.88
CA LEU A 518 3.94 -30.70 -2.82
C LEU A 518 4.99 -30.14 -1.85
N ARG A 519 4.97 -28.84 -1.64
CA ARG A 519 5.73 -28.18 -0.58
C ARG A 519 4.80 -27.98 0.61
N VAL A 520 4.82 -28.93 1.53
CA VAL A 520 4.01 -28.86 2.74
C VAL A 520 4.61 -27.83 3.69
N GLU A 521 3.85 -26.75 3.95
CA GLU A 521 4.28 -25.64 4.80
C GLU A 521 3.48 -25.57 6.11
N GLY A 522 2.36 -26.28 6.19
CA GLY A 522 1.55 -26.33 7.40
C GLY A 522 0.60 -27.52 7.46
N ILE A 523 0.08 -27.76 8.65
CA ILE A 523 -1.05 -28.66 8.93
C ILE A 523 -2.06 -27.92 9.77
N TYR A 524 -3.35 -28.22 9.59
CA TYR A 524 -4.38 -27.58 10.39
C TYR A 524 -5.66 -28.41 10.54
N THR A 525 -6.39 -28.12 11.59
CA THR A 525 -7.77 -28.58 11.76
C THR A 525 -8.73 -27.40 11.96
N HIS A 526 -9.99 -27.66 12.23
CA HIS A 526 -11.00 -26.67 12.58
C HIS A 526 -11.90 -27.22 13.67
N LEU A 527 -11.96 -26.52 14.77
CA LEU A 527 -12.85 -26.83 15.87
C LEU A 527 -14.28 -26.53 15.44
N CYS A 528 -15.25 -27.31 15.91
CA CYS A 528 -16.64 -27.14 15.53
C CYS A 528 -17.59 -27.13 16.72
N ALA A 529 -17.05 -27.19 17.94
CA ALA A 529 -17.76 -27.11 19.20
C ALA A 529 -16.98 -26.19 20.15
N ASP A 530 -16.54 -25.02 19.64
CA ASP A 530 -15.70 -24.06 20.36
C ASP A 530 -16.45 -22.78 20.75
N GLU A 531 -17.76 -22.72 20.48
CA GLU A 531 -18.61 -21.56 20.75
C GLU A 531 -18.93 -21.40 22.24
N THR A 532 -18.94 -22.49 23.02
CA THR A 532 -19.13 -22.46 24.47
C THR A 532 -18.09 -23.29 25.20
N ARG A 533 -18.18 -23.35 26.51
CA ARG A 533 -17.40 -24.27 27.36
C ARG A 533 -18.32 -25.22 28.14
N GLU A 534 -19.51 -25.47 27.65
CA GLU A 534 -20.40 -26.49 28.19
C GLU A 534 -19.68 -27.84 28.20
N PRO A 535 -19.94 -28.71 29.19
CA PRO A 535 -19.16 -29.94 29.40
C PRO A 535 -19.03 -30.84 28.17
N ALA A 536 -20.08 -30.98 27.38
CA ALA A 536 -20.09 -31.81 26.17
C ALA A 536 -19.22 -31.19 25.06
N GLU A 537 -19.36 -29.89 24.81
CA GLU A 537 -18.57 -29.14 23.81
C GLU A 537 -17.10 -29.06 24.21
N LEU A 538 -16.84 -28.80 25.50
CA LEU A 538 -15.48 -28.79 26.04
C LEU A 538 -14.80 -30.16 25.88
N ALA A 539 -15.47 -31.26 26.19
CA ALA A 539 -14.93 -32.61 26.01
C ALA A 539 -14.63 -32.90 24.53
N PHE A 540 -15.55 -32.52 23.63
CA PHE A 540 -15.40 -32.71 22.21
C PHE A 540 -14.24 -31.87 21.65
N THR A 541 -14.14 -30.57 21.99
CA THR A 541 -13.09 -29.68 21.59
C THR A 541 -11.72 -30.16 22.07
N LYS A 542 -11.61 -30.62 23.33
CA LYS A 542 -10.36 -31.21 23.84
C LYS A 542 -9.97 -32.47 23.07
N ARG A 543 -10.95 -33.32 22.71
CA ARG A 543 -10.70 -34.49 21.85
C ARG A 543 -10.21 -34.11 20.47
N GLN A 544 -10.84 -33.11 19.82
CA GLN A 544 -10.37 -32.60 18.52
C GLN A 544 -8.93 -32.09 18.59
N ALA A 545 -8.59 -31.32 19.62
CA ALA A 545 -7.26 -30.80 19.85
C ALA A 545 -6.23 -31.93 20.09
N ALA A 546 -6.57 -32.92 20.94
CA ALA A 546 -5.71 -34.06 21.21
C ALA A 546 -5.39 -34.86 19.94
N LEU A 547 -6.39 -35.18 19.11
CA LEU A 547 -6.20 -35.85 17.82
C LEU A 547 -5.33 -35.03 16.88
N PHE A 548 -5.50 -33.73 16.86
CA PHE A 548 -4.65 -32.86 16.02
C PHE A 548 -3.19 -32.85 16.46
N TYR A 549 -2.95 -32.71 17.78
CA TYR A 549 -1.57 -32.74 18.31
C TYR A 549 -0.91 -34.10 18.11
N GLU A 550 -1.66 -35.20 18.24
CA GLU A 550 -1.15 -36.53 17.93
C GLU A 550 -0.63 -36.65 16.48
N ILE A 551 -1.35 -36.08 15.52
CA ILE A 551 -0.89 -36.02 14.12
C ILE A 551 0.32 -35.10 13.97
N ALA A 552 0.36 -33.98 14.66
CA ALA A 552 1.51 -33.08 14.65
C ALA A 552 2.79 -33.75 15.19
N GLU A 553 2.68 -34.57 16.24
CA GLU A 553 3.80 -35.38 16.77
C GLU A 553 4.14 -36.57 15.86
N TYR A 554 3.15 -37.32 15.35
CA TYR A 554 3.37 -38.39 14.40
C TYR A 554 4.18 -37.94 13.21
N ARG A 555 3.96 -36.73 12.73
CA ARG A 555 4.78 -36.12 11.67
C ARG A 555 6.23 -35.98 12.07
N LYS A 556 6.56 -35.55 13.29
CA LYS A 556 7.95 -35.38 13.76
C LYS A 556 8.69 -36.71 13.72
N THR A 557 8.03 -37.80 14.11
CA THR A 557 8.63 -39.15 14.07
C THR A 557 8.87 -39.65 12.65
N GLN A 558 7.97 -39.36 11.71
CA GLN A 558 8.13 -39.75 10.30
C GLN A 558 9.17 -38.90 9.56
N ALA A 559 9.41 -37.65 10.01
CA ALA A 559 10.43 -36.75 9.48
C ALA A 559 11.85 -37.15 9.92
N GLY A 560 12.00 -37.86 11.01
CA GLY A 560 13.31 -38.35 11.50
C GLY A 560 14.10 -39.22 10.49
N GLY A 561 13.40 -39.89 9.53
CA GLY A 561 14.00 -40.58 8.39
C GLY A 561 14.23 -39.68 7.16
N GLY A 562 13.57 -38.53 7.08
CA GLY A 562 13.57 -37.60 5.93
C GLY A 562 14.16 -36.21 6.22
N GLU A 563 14.39 -35.86 7.48
CA GLU A 563 14.93 -34.56 7.87
C GLU A 563 16.29 -34.25 7.28
N LYS A 564 17.14 -35.27 7.00
CA LYS A 564 18.37 -35.08 6.23
C LYS A 564 18.12 -34.50 4.82
N ARG A 565 16.93 -34.74 4.24
CA ARG A 565 16.55 -34.19 2.93
C ARG A 565 15.94 -32.79 3.04
N LEU A 566 15.19 -32.48 4.13
CA LEU A 566 14.59 -31.18 4.40
C LEU A 566 15.61 -30.18 4.98
N ARG A 567 16.62 -30.65 5.74
CA ARG A 567 17.71 -29.81 6.25
C ARG A 567 18.74 -29.36 5.20
N LYS A 568 18.74 -29.95 3.99
CA LYS A 568 19.61 -29.47 2.89
C LYS A 568 19.19 -28.11 2.33
N ASP A 569 17.92 -27.70 2.47
CA ASP A 569 17.51 -26.34 2.22
C ASP A 569 17.72 -25.51 3.50
N LYS A 570 18.94 -25.01 3.72
CA LYS A 570 19.27 -24.04 4.78
C LYS A 570 18.30 -22.85 4.66
N GLY A 571 17.25 -22.82 5.51
CA GLY A 571 16.27 -21.72 5.54
C GLY A 571 14.79 -22.11 5.39
N SER A 572 14.42 -23.41 5.29
CA SER A 572 13.00 -23.81 5.33
C SER A 572 12.44 -23.59 6.75
N PRO A 573 11.43 -22.73 6.93
CA PRO A 573 10.74 -22.61 8.21
C PRO A 573 10.08 -23.94 8.56
N GLY A 574 9.98 -24.28 9.84
CA GLY A 574 9.26 -25.45 10.32
C GLY A 574 7.82 -25.50 9.79
N ILE A 575 7.21 -26.69 9.73
CA ILE A 575 5.82 -26.83 9.28
C ILE A 575 4.92 -26.20 10.34
N LYS A 576 4.08 -25.27 9.89
CA LYS A 576 3.19 -24.48 10.74
C LYS A 576 1.96 -25.25 11.14
N THR A 577 1.46 -24.99 12.35
CA THR A 577 0.27 -25.60 12.90
C THR A 577 -0.79 -24.56 13.18
N HIS A 578 -2.07 -24.86 12.92
CA HIS A 578 -3.17 -23.98 13.32
C HIS A 578 -4.51 -24.72 13.49
N LEU A 579 -5.21 -24.40 14.57
CA LEU A 579 -6.52 -25.00 14.88
C LEU A 579 -7.57 -23.96 15.24
N LEU A 580 -7.18 -22.86 15.88
CA LEU A 580 -8.08 -21.85 16.39
C LEU A 580 -8.69 -20.96 15.29
N ALA A 581 -9.96 -20.61 15.47
CA ALA A 581 -10.70 -19.57 14.76
C ALA A 581 -11.19 -18.53 15.78
N SER A 582 -12.23 -17.74 15.47
CA SER A 582 -12.72 -16.66 16.34
C SER A 582 -13.09 -17.11 17.75
N TYR A 583 -13.99 -18.09 17.87
CA TYR A 583 -14.43 -18.61 19.17
C TYR A 583 -13.33 -19.40 19.87
N GLY A 584 -12.58 -20.20 19.12
CA GLY A 584 -11.46 -20.96 19.66
C GLY A 584 -10.40 -20.06 20.31
N LEU A 585 -10.09 -18.90 19.74
CA LEU A 585 -9.17 -17.94 20.34
C LEU A 585 -9.70 -17.39 21.67
N ILE A 586 -10.99 -17.06 21.71
CA ILE A 586 -11.60 -16.42 22.90
C ILE A 586 -11.82 -17.44 24.04
N ASN A 587 -12.19 -18.67 23.71
CA ASN A 587 -12.54 -19.69 24.69
C ASN A 587 -11.41 -20.63 25.07
N TYR A 588 -10.46 -20.86 24.17
CA TYR A 588 -9.39 -21.86 24.31
C TYR A 588 -8.03 -21.28 23.90
N PRO A 589 -7.63 -20.08 24.42
CA PRO A 589 -6.37 -19.46 24.05
C PRO A 589 -5.15 -20.32 24.41
N GLU A 590 -5.33 -21.27 25.36
CA GLU A 590 -4.33 -22.25 25.75
C GLU A 590 -4.00 -23.27 24.66
N LEU A 591 -4.87 -23.46 23.67
CA LEU A 591 -4.60 -24.33 22.54
C LEU A 591 -3.64 -23.64 21.56
N GLY A 592 -2.42 -24.14 21.52
CA GLY A 592 -1.32 -23.55 20.76
C GLY A 592 -1.44 -23.75 19.25
N GLY A 593 -0.48 -23.14 18.54
CA GLY A 593 -0.32 -23.21 17.08
C GLY A 593 0.42 -21.97 16.60
N ASP A 594 0.84 -21.97 15.32
CA ASP A 594 1.54 -20.81 14.75
C ASP A 594 0.60 -19.72 14.24
N TYR A 595 -0.63 -20.10 13.82
CA TYR A 595 -1.63 -19.18 13.31
C TYR A 595 -3.00 -19.34 13.98
N VAL A 596 -3.71 -18.20 14.08
CA VAL A 596 -5.12 -18.14 14.45
C VAL A 596 -5.92 -17.54 13.29
N ARG A 597 -6.96 -18.23 12.82
CA ARG A 597 -7.76 -17.86 11.64
C ARG A 597 -9.03 -17.13 12.04
N CYS A 598 -8.91 -15.94 12.63
CA CYS A 598 -10.07 -15.13 12.99
C CYS A 598 -10.90 -14.77 11.75
N GLY A 599 -12.20 -14.99 11.81
CA GLY A 599 -13.19 -14.60 10.83
C GLY A 599 -14.08 -13.51 11.38
N ILE A 600 -15.29 -13.87 11.81
CA ILE A 600 -16.36 -12.93 12.20
C ILE A 600 -15.94 -11.95 13.31
N ALA A 601 -15.14 -12.40 14.27
CA ALA A 601 -14.65 -11.56 15.37
C ALA A 601 -13.78 -10.39 14.89
N LEU A 602 -13.03 -10.56 13.80
CA LEU A 602 -12.26 -9.47 13.21
C LEU A 602 -13.15 -8.27 12.81
N TYR A 603 -14.37 -8.57 12.37
CA TYR A 603 -15.35 -7.57 11.92
C TYR A 603 -16.23 -7.05 13.05
N GLY A 604 -15.90 -7.39 14.31
CA GLY A 604 -16.59 -6.90 15.49
C GLY A 604 -17.90 -7.62 15.80
N LEU A 605 -18.05 -8.85 15.34
CA LEU A 605 -19.28 -9.60 15.45
C LEU A 605 -19.05 -11.01 16.01
N PHE A 606 -20.12 -11.59 16.56
CA PHE A 606 -20.29 -13.01 16.87
C PHE A 606 -21.41 -13.58 16.01
N GLY A 607 -21.69 -14.87 16.10
CA GLY A 607 -22.74 -15.53 15.31
C GLY A 607 -24.13 -14.97 15.61
N ASP A 608 -24.40 -14.67 16.89
CA ASP A 608 -25.67 -14.17 17.39
C ASP A 608 -25.49 -13.18 18.56
N GLY A 609 -26.59 -12.59 19.01
CA GLY A 609 -26.60 -11.63 20.10
C GLY A 609 -26.31 -12.24 21.48
N GLU A 610 -26.55 -13.54 21.67
CA GLU A 610 -26.21 -14.25 22.90
C GLU A 610 -24.70 -14.41 23.02
N GLY A 611 -24.01 -14.82 21.93
CA GLY A 611 -22.57 -14.85 21.86
C GLY A 611 -21.96 -13.49 22.14
N ALA A 612 -22.52 -12.41 21.57
CA ALA A 612 -22.05 -11.05 21.82
C ALA A 612 -22.09 -10.68 23.32
N ARG A 613 -23.19 -10.95 23.99
CA ARG A 613 -23.35 -10.72 25.46
C ARG A 613 -22.39 -11.58 26.27
N ARG A 614 -22.28 -12.88 25.91
CA ARG A 614 -21.43 -13.87 26.61
C ARG A 614 -19.95 -13.47 26.59
N TYR A 615 -19.48 -12.89 25.50
CA TYR A 615 -18.04 -12.59 25.30
C TYR A 615 -17.68 -11.13 25.48
N ALA A 616 -18.62 -10.24 25.74
CA ALA A 616 -18.35 -8.80 25.90
C ALA A 616 -17.23 -8.49 26.93
N ALA A 617 -17.20 -9.24 28.04
CA ALA A 617 -16.16 -9.06 29.07
C ALA A 617 -14.77 -9.57 28.64
N LYS A 618 -14.69 -10.54 27.73
CA LYS A 618 -13.42 -11.10 27.24
C LYS A 618 -12.89 -10.42 26.01
N ALA A 619 -13.78 -9.98 25.13
CA ALA A 619 -13.45 -9.34 23.86
C ALA A 619 -14.56 -8.34 23.52
N ALA A 620 -14.37 -7.08 23.95
CA ALA A 620 -15.28 -5.97 23.66
C ALA A 620 -15.12 -5.52 22.20
N LEU A 621 -15.53 -6.39 21.27
CA LEU A 621 -15.39 -6.16 19.85
C LEU A 621 -16.41 -5.13 19.35
N MET A 622 -15.99 -4.29 18.39
CA MET A 622 -16.79 -3.21 17.83
C MET A 622 -17.17 -3.51 16.38
N PRO A 623 -18.49 -3.47 16.02
CA PRO A 623 -18.93 -3.66 14.64
C PRO A 623 -18.25 -2.69 13.68
N VAL A 624 -17.75 -3.22 12.56
CA VAL A 624 -17.00 -2.43 11.55
C VAL A 624 -17.92 -1.90 10.47
N MET A 625 -19.04 -2.59 10.17
CA MET A 625 -19.92 -2.30 9.05
C MET A 625 -21.14 -1.47 9.46
N SER A 626 -21.43 -0.41 8.70
CA SER A 626 -22.74 0.23 8.64
C SER A 626 -23.27 0.22 7.22
N VAL A 627 -24.58 -0.01 7.04
CA VAL A 627 -25.25 -0.04 5.73
C VAL A 627 -26.26 1.09 5.65
N LYS A 628 -26.18 1.89 4.60
CA LYS A 628 -27.01 3.08 4.38
C LYS A 628 -27.59 3.10 2.98
N ALA A 629 -28.76 3.73 2.84
CA ALA A 629 -29.43 3.91 1.55
C ALA A 629 -30.08 5.29 1.45
N ARG A 630 -30.19 5.82 0.24
CA ARG A 630 -30.94 7.06 0.01
C ARG A 630 -32.42 6.78 -0.14
N ILE A 631 -33.22 7.74 0.29
CA ILE A 631 -34.64 7.81 -0.01
C ILE A 631 -34.79 8.26 -1.45
N ALA A 632 -35.40 7.42 -2.28
CA ALA A 632 -35.63 7.72 -3.69
C ALA A 632 -36.87 8.59 -3.92
N ALA A 633 -37.91 8.34 -3.11
CA ALA A 633 -39.17 9.09 -3.17
C ALA A 633 -39.89 9.08 -1.82
N VAL A 634 -40.67 10.11 -1.58
CA VAL A 634 -41.64 10.18 -0.47
C VAL A 634 -43.03 10.32 -1.11
N LYS A 635 -44.02 9.56 -0.62
CA LYS A 635 -45.37 9.49 -1.15
C LYS A 635 -46.39 9.48 -0.01
N GLU A 636 -47.56 9.97 -0.26
CA GLU A 636 -48.74 9.74 0.56
C GLU A 636 -49.41 8.43 0.13
N LEU A 637 -49.97 7.72 1.05
CA LEU A 637 -50.76 6.49 0.88
C LEU A 637 -52.04 6.69 1.68
N TYR A 638 -53.17 6.83 0.96
CA TYR A 638 -54.43 7.11 1.56
C TYR A 638 -55.08 5.87 2.15
N GLN A 639 -56.01 6.08 3.10
CA GLN A 639 -56.75 4.99 3.71
C GLN A 639 -57.39 4.07 2.66
N GLY A 640 -57.21 2.78 2.84
CA GLY A 640 -57.68 1.75 1.93
C GLY A 640 -56.76 1.43 0.74
N GLU A 641 -55.73 2.25 0.46
CA GLU A 641 -54.74 1.94 -0.57
C GLU A 641 -53.74 0.89 -0.10
N SER A 642 -53.17 0.18 -1.04
CA SER A 642 -52.16 -0.84 -0.77
C SER A 642 -50.77 -0.47 -1.33
N ALA A 643 -49.72 -0.91 -0.63
CA ALA A 643 -48.33 -0.68 -1.02
C ALA A 643 -47.57 -2.00 -1.30
N GLY A 644 -46.76 -1.99 -2.37
CA GLY A 644 -45.84 -3.07 -2.71
C GLY A 644 -46.50 -4.27 -3.41
N TYR A 645 -45.68 -5.33 -3.62
CA TYR A 645 -46.11 -6.53 -4.31
C TYR A 645 -47.09 -7.36 -3.48
N GLY A 646 -48.12 -7.89 -4.15
CA GLY A 646 -49.08 -8.81 -3.55
C GLY A 646 -50.12 -8.15 -2.67
N LEU A 647 -50.18 -6.81 -2.62
CA LEU A 647 -51.13 -5.99 -1.85
C LEU A 647 -51.16 -6.39 -0.35
N GLU A 648 -50.03 -6.88 0.18
CA GLU A 648 -49.94 -7.38 1.56
C GLU A 648 -50.02 -6.29 2.63
N TYR A 649 -49.69 -5.05 2.25
CA TYR A 649 -49.89 -3.91 3.14
C TYR A 649 -51.06 -3.07 2.61
N LYS A 650 -52.06 -2.88 3.46
CA LYS A 650 -53.18 -1.99 3.21
C LYS A 650 -53.20 -0.91 4.29
N ALA A 651 -53.27 0.34 3.90
CA ALA A 651 -53.32 1.46 4.84
C ALA A 651 -54.67 1.53 5.54
N GLU A 652 -54.66 1.45 6.85
CA GLU A 652 -55.88 1.61 7.69
C GLU A 652 -56.27 3.05 7.91
N GLU A 653 -55.34 3.98 7.75
CA GLU A 653 -55.46 5.41 7.80
C GLU A 653 -54.45 6.05 6.83
N ASP A 654 -54.55 7.37 6.59
CA ASP A 654 -53.61 8.07 5.75
C ASP A 654 -52.18 7.95 6.30
N ARG A 655 -51.27 7.48 5.45
CA ARG A 655 -49.85 7.20 5.79
C ARG A 655 -48.93 8.01 4.89
N LYS A 656 -47.75 8.30 5.41
CA LYS A 656 -46.63 8.82 4.63
C LYS A 656 -45.57 7.77 4.51
N ILE A 657 -45.20 7.40 3.27
CA ILE A 657 -44.24 6.35 3.01
C ILE A 657 -43.01 6.88 2.29
N ALA A 658 -41.85 6.26 2.56
CA ALA A 658 -40.62 6.49 1.83
C ALA A 658 -40.17 5.23 1.07
N VAL A 659 -39.66 5.42 -0.12
CA VAL A 659 -39.07 4.38 -0.96
C VAL A 659 -37.55 4.47 -0.85
N LEU A 660 -36.91 3.46 -0.28
CA LEU A 660 -35.47 3.36 -0.15
C LEU A 660 -34.85 2.70 -1.39
N ALA A 661 -33.71 3.19 -1.84
CA ALA A 661 -33.02 2.69 -3.02
C ALA A 661 -32.11 1.46 -2.67
N ILE A 662 -32.63 0.50 -1.92
CA ILE A 662 -31.97 -0.76 -1.55
C ILE A 662 -33.01 -1.87 -1.46
N GLY A 663 -32.66 -3.09 -1.91
CA GLY A 663 -33.53 -4.25 -1.87
C GLY A 663 -32.79 -5.56 -1.69
N TYR A 664 -33.48 -6.71 -1.94
CA TYR A 664 -32.88 -8.02 -1.69
C TYR A 664 -31.72 -8.38 -2.63
N ALA A 665 -31.62 -7.78 -3.82
CA ALA A 665 -30.47 -7.96 -4.70
C ALA A 665 -29.19 -7.25 -4.19
N ASP A 666 -29.32 -6.36 -3.22
CA ASP A 666 -28.21 -5.71 -2.52
C ASP A 666 -27.76 -6.46 -1.27
N GLY A 667 -28.56 -7.47 -0.84
CA GLY A 667 -28.29 -8.30 0.32
C GLY A 667 -29.28 -8.12 1.47
N LEU A 668 -30.26 -7.22 1.37
CA LEU A 668 -31.29 -7.06 2.41
C LEU A 668 -32.20 -8.29 2.47
N PRO A 669 -32.36 -8.99 3.62
CA PRO A 669 -33.18 -10.19 3.71
C PRO A 669 -34.65 -9.90 3.38
N ARG A 670 -35.21 -10.65 2.42
CA ARG A 670 -36.63 -10.51 2.07
C ARG A 670 -37.58 -10.93 3.19
N SER A 671 -37.12 -11.75 4.15
CA SER A 671 -37.84 -12.14 5.36
C SER A 671 -38.14 -10.98 6.31
N LEU A 672 -37.51 -9.82 6.14
CA LEU A 672 -37.79 -8.59 6.89
C LEU A 672 -39.03 -7.84 6.38
N SER A 673 -39.75 -8.36 5.39
CA SER A 673 -40.99 -7.81 4.83
C SER A 673 -42.12 -7.80 5.89
N GLY A 674 -43.17 -7.00 5.66
CA GLY A 674 -44.41 -7.02 6.44
C GLY A 674 -44.26 -6.57 7.90
N GLY A 675 -43.51 -5.51 8.15
CA GLY A 675 -43.34 -4.91 9.48
C GLY A 675 -42.26 -5.60 10.34
N ARG A 676 -41.66 -6.71 9.89
CA ARG A 676 -40.62 -7.41 10.69
C ARG A 676 -39.33 -6.61 10.75
N GLY A 677 -38.94 -5.96 9.62
CA GLY A 677 -37.78 -5.10 9.53
C GLY A 677 -38.13 -3.65 9.84
N ARG A 678 -37.09 -2.89 10.19
CA ARG A 678 -37.13 -1.42 10.36
C ARG A 678 -35.85 -0.80 9.83
N VAL A 679 -35.88 0.49 9.59
CA VAL A 679 -34.70 1.32 9.29
C VAL A 679 -34.71 2.55 10.19
N LEU A 680 -33.60 3.29 10.25
CA LEU A 680 -33.56 4.57 10.97
C LEU A 680 -33.52 5.71 9.96
N ILE A 681 -34.31 6.75 10.22
CA ILE A 681 -34.35 8.00 9.44
C ILE A 681 -34.47 9.16 10.43
N HIS A 682 -33.53 10.10 10.40
CA HIS A 682 -33.46 11.25 11.31
C HIS A 682 -33.52 10.83 12.79
N GLY A 683 -32.81 9.76 13.16
CA GLY A 683 -32.78 9.22 14.53
C GLY A 683 -34.06 8.54 14.98
N ARG A 684 -35.00 8.22 14.07
CA ARG A 684 -36.27 7.55 14.38
C ARG A 684 -36.45 6.27 13.59
N SER A 685 -37.15 5.31 14.19
CA SER A 685 -37.46 4.01 13.58
C SER A 685 -38.61 4.14 12.57
N ALA A 686 -38.40 3.60 11.37
CA ALA A 686 -39.37 3.49 10.27
C ALA A 686 -39.56 2.01 9.91
N PRO A 687 -40.74 1.39 10.16
CA PRO A 687 -40.97 -0.02 9.84
C PRO A 687 -41.07 -0.26 8.33
N VAL A 688 -40.63 -1.44 7.89
CA VAL A 688 -40.79 -1.89 6.50
C VAL A 688 -42.25 -2.23 6.24
N VAL A 689 -42.86 -1.64 5.22
CA VAL A 689 -44.24 -1.93 4.82
C VAL A 689 -44.28 -2.75 3.53
N GLY A 690 -45.17 -3.72 3.47
CA GLY A 690 -45.32 -4.64 2.35
C GLY A 690 -44.04 -5.50 2.13
N ARG A 691 -43.87 -5.96 0.88
CA ARG A 691 -42.73 -6.84 0.52
C ARG A 691 -41.51 -6.03 0.10
N ILE A 692 -40.35 -6.39 0.61
CA ILE A 692 -39.05 -5.90 0.08
C ILE A 692 -38.92 -6.33 -1.36
N CYS A 693 -38.65 -5.36 -2.26
CA CYS A 693 -38.47 -5.58 -3.67
C CYS A 693 -37.00 -5.91 -4.02
N MET A 694 -36.70 -6.20 -5.30
CA MET A 694 -35.35 -6.49 -5.76
C MET A 694 -34.38 -5.35 -5.48
N ASP A 695 -34.80 -4.11 -5.77
CA ASP A 695 -33.93 -2.93 -5.77
C ASP A 695 -34.40 -1.82 -4.81
N GLN A 696 -35.56 -2.02 -4.15
CA GLN A 696 -36.24 -1.00 -3.37
C GLN A 696 -36.92 -1.61 -2.15
N THR A 697 -37.07 -0.79 -1.10
CA THR A 697 -37.79 -1.10 0.14
C THR A 697 -38.70 0.07 0.49
N ILE A 698 -39.95 -0.21 0.84
CA ILE A 698 -40.92 0.78 1.29
C ILE A 698 -40.95 0.78 2.81
N VAL A 699 -40.96 1.96 3.43
CA VAL A 699 -41.04 2.13 4.88
C VAL A 699 -42.09 3.18 5.24
N ASP A 700 -42.75 3.02 6.39
CA ASP A 700 -43.68 4.00 6.93
C ASP A 700 -42.91 5.10 7.67
N ILE A 701 -43.13 6.34 7.29
CA ILE A 701 -42.51 7.54 7.87
C ILE A 701 -43.52 8.52 8.46
N THR A 702 -44.79 8.09 8.69
CA THR A 702 -45.90 8.94 9.11
C THR A 702 -45.56 9.77 10.35
N GLY A 703 -44.87 9.19 11.33
CA GLY A 703 -44.44 9.91 12.54
C GLY A 703 -43.10 10.66 12.44
N ILE A 704 -42.48 10.72 11.24
CA ILE A 704 -41.15 11.30 11.07
C ILE A 704 -41.25 12.59 10.26
N GLY A 705 -41.00 13.73 10.90
CA GLY A 705 -41.08 15.04 10.23
C GLY A 705 -39.97 15.26 9.21
N SER A 706 -40.28 16.11 8.20
CA SER A 706 -39.32 16.69 7.25
C SER A 706 -38.53 15.72 6.39
N VAL A 707 -38.98 14.46 6.22
CA VAL A 707 -38.32 13.48 5.36
C VAL A 707 -38.54 13.84 3.89
N LYS A 708 -37.45 13.82 3.08
CA LYS A 708 -37.48 14.15 1.65
C LYS A 708 -36.64 13.16 0.83
N ALA A 709 -36.87 13.14 -0.48
CA ALA A 709 -36.00 12.40 -1.41
C ALA A 709 -34.57 12.92 -1.32
N GLY A 710 -33.61 11.99 -1.30
CA GLY A 710 -32.19 12.27 -1.11
C GLY A 710 -31.70 12.08 0.33
N ASP A 711 -32.58 12.13 1.33
CA ASP A 711 -32.22 11.83 2.73
C ASP A 711 -31.69 10.39 2.87
N VAL A 712 -31.01 10.13 3.96
CA VAL A 712 -30.34 8.86 4.23
C VAL A 712 -31.11 8.04 5.26
N ALA A 713 -31.39 6.80 4.92
CA ALA A 713 -31.86 5.78 5.86
C ALA A 713 -30.71 4.86 6.27
N VAL A 714 -30.61 4.52 7.56
CA VAL A 714 -29.65 3.58 8.11
C VAL A 714 -30.32 2.20 8.24
N ILE A 715 -29.72 1.22 7.59
CA ILE A 715 -30.18 -0.17 7.56
C ILE A 715 -29.50 -0.97 8.67
N ILE A 716 -28.18 -0.81 8.80
CA ILE A 716 -27.33 -1.35 9.86
C ILE A 716 -26.46 -0.19 10.35
N GLY A 717 -26.42 0.03 11.66
CA GLY A 717 -25.62 1.08 12.29
C GLY A 717 -26.43 2.05 13.12
N ARG A 718 -25.86 3.21 13.43
CA ARG A 718 -26.45 4.23 14.31
C ARG A 718 -26.95 5.45 13.52
N ASP A 719 -28.04 6.01 14.02
CA ASP A 719 -28.58 7.30 13.62
C ASP A 719 -29.06 8.03 14.88
N GLY A 720 -28.35 9.05 15.31
CA GLY A 720 -28.55 9.69 16.61
C GLY A 720 -28.30 8.71 17.77
N SER A 721 -29.29 8.59 18.67
CA SER A 721 -29.25 7.64 19.81
C SER A 721 -29.71 6.23 19.46
N GLU A 722 -30.37 6.05 18.31
CA GLU A 722 -30.91 4.78 17.86
C GLU A 722 -29.88 3.96 17.11
N GLU A 723 -30.02 2.62 17.23
CA GLU A 723 -29.13 1.66 16.55
C GLU A 723 -29.93 0.47 16.00
N ILE A 724 -29.55 0.00 14.81
CA ILE A 724 -29.94 -1.30 14.26
C ILE A 724 -28.67 -2.12 14.10
N THR A 725 -28.58 -3.21 14.85
CA THR A 725 -27.42 -4.09 14.82
C THR A 725 -27.58 -5.20 13.77
N ALA A 726 -26.46 -5.77 13.30
CA ALA A 726 -26.49 -6.97 12.48
C ALA A 726 -27.14 -8.17 13.23
N TYR A 727 -27.08 -8.17 14.56
CA TYR A 727 -27.76 -9.17 15.41
C TYR A 727 -29.27 -9.06 15.30
N GLU A 728 -29.83 -7.85 15.42
CA GLU A 728 -31.27 -7.61 15.27
C GLU A 728 -31.79 -8.10 13.92
N ILE A 729 -31.05 -7.80 12.85
CA ILE A 729 -31.41 -8.24 11.50
C ILE A 729 -31.32 -9.77 11.39
N ALA A 730 -30.27 -10.38 11.91
CA ALA A 730 -30.07 -11.82 11.86
C ALA A 730 -31.20 -12.57 12.61
N GLU A 731 -31.55 -12.13 13.83
CA GLU A 731 -32.61 -12.67 14.62
C GLU A 731 -33.98 -12.60 13.91
N LYS A 732 -34.34 -11.40 13.42
CA LYS A 732 -35.59 -11.17 12.67
C LYS A 732 -35.64 -11.94 11.34
N ALA A 733 -34.49 -12.19 10.72
CA ALA A 733 -34.38 -12.95 9.50
C ALA A 733 -34.31 -14.48 9.73
N GLY A 734 -34.15 -14.94 10.98
CA GLY A 734 -34.01 -16.36 11.34
C GLY A 734 -32.65 -16.94 10.91
N THR A 735 -31.56 -16.18 11.04
CA THR A 735 -30.22 -16.61 10.63
C THR A 735 -29.13 -16.02 11.56
N ILE A 736 -27.88 -16.11 11.15
CA ILE A 736 -26.69 -15.61 11.87
C ILE A 736 -26.09 -14.36 11.21
N THR A 737 -25.37 -13.56 12.00
CA THR A 737 -24.73 -12.34 11.51
C THR A 737 -23.76 -12.58 10.35
N ASN A 738 -23.07 -13.75 10.35
CA ASN A 738 -22.18 -14.15 9.26
C ASN A 738 -22.88 -14.15 7.90
N GLU A 739 -24.13 -14.65 7.84
CA GLU A 739 -24.91 -14.64 6.61
C GLU A 739 -25.32 -13.21 6.23
N ILE A 740 -25.83 -12.44 7.20
CA ILE A 740 -26.26 -11.06 6.96
C ILE A 740 -25.14 -10.24 6.31
N VAL A 741 -23.97 -10.15 6.95
CA VAL A 741 -22.89 -9.27 6.46
C VAL A 741 -22.25 -9.81 5.18
N SER A 742 -22.09 -11.15 5.04
CA SER A 742 -21.48 -11.73 3.84
C SER A 742 -22.36 -11.67 2.59
N ARG A 743 -23.67 -11.47 2.75
CA ARG A 743 -24.62 -11.31 1.65
C ARG A 743 -24.73 -9.88 1.13
N MET A 744 -24.13 -8.89 1.80
CA MET A 744 -24.06 -7.51 1.30
C MET A 744 -23.32 -7.47 -0.04
N GLY A 745 -24.07 -7.19 -1.12
CA GLY A 745 -23.67 -7.42 -2.50
C GLY A 745 -22.59 -6.44 -3.01
N GLU A 746 -21.99 -6.80 -4.15
CA GLU A 746 -20.99 -5.95 -4.83
C GLU A 746 -21.58 -4.64 -5.39
N ARG A 747 -22.92 -4.53 -5.49
CA ARG A 747 -23.62 -3.32 -5.91
C ARG A 747 -23.53 -2.17 -4.89
N LEU A 748 -23.16 -2.47 -3.63
CA LEU A 748 -22.95 -1.50 -2.57
C LEU A 748 -21.48 -1.05 -2.55
N PHE A 749 -21.22 0.24 -2.69
CA PHE A 749 -19.87 0.77 -2.54
C PHE A 749 -19.41 0.66 -1.09
N ARG A 750 -18.12 0.29 -0.87
CA ARG A 750 -17.49 0.26 0.44
C ARG A 750 -16.57 1.45 0.57
N ILE A 751 -16.76 2.23 1.63
CA ILE A 751 -15.95 3.40 1.93
C ILE A 751 -15.47 3.35 3.38
N TRP A 752 -14.24 3.81 3.62
CA TRP A 752 -13.75 3.99 4.98
C TRP A 752 -14.34 5.24 5.61
N ARG A 753 -14.84 5.11 6.83
CA ARG A 753 -15.11 6.22 7.73
C ARG A 753 -13.80 6.56 8.46
N TRP A 754 -13.38 7.82 8.38
CA TRP A 754 -12.18 8.35 9.03
C TRP A 754 -12.61 9.23 10.19
N GLY A 755 -12.40 8.78 11.45
CA GLY A 755 -12.53 9.60 12.67
C GLY A 755 -13.87 10.29 12.92
N SER A 756 -14.30 10.31 14.16
CA SER A 756 -15.41 11.15 14.65
C SER A 756 -14.94 12.60 14.87
N ALA A 757 -14.61 13.33 13.80
CA ALA A 757 -14.40 14.77 13.90
C ALA A 757 -14.80 15.43 12.58
N ALA A 758 -16.08 15.65 12.45
CA ALA A 758 -16.79 16.74 11.82
C ALA A 758 -18.23 16.28 11.57
N ALA A 759 -19.15 16.77 12.36
CA ALA A 759 -20.54 16.88 11.92
C ALA A 759 -20.50 17.44 10.50
N GLU A 760 -21.12 16.75 9.54
CA GLU A 760 -21.29 17.32 8.19
C GLU A 760 -21.93 18.70 8.39
N PRO A 761 -21.34 19.78 7.83
CA PRO A 761 -22.03 21.05 7.86
C PRO A 761 -23.36 20.85 7.16
N SER A 762 -24.44 21.17 7.85
CA SER A 762 -25.75 21.30 7.25
C SER A 762 -25.59 22.19 6.02
N GLU A 763 -25.63 21.63 4.83
CA GLU A 763 -25.69 22.42 3.60
C GLU A 763 -27.00 23.19 3.60
N GLY A 764 -26.92 24.42 4.11
CA GLY A 764 -27.90 25.44 3.80
C GLY A 764 -27.80 25.71 2.30
N VAL A 765 -28.83 25.33 1.59
CA VAL A 765 -29.07 25.69 0.19
C VAL A 765 -29.50 27.16 0.16
N PRO A 766 -28.91 28.04 -0.69
CA PRO A 766 -29.64 29.13 -1.26
C PRO A 766 -30.46 28.64 -2.46
#